data_0341b41d9571bd12beb052408cbc1aaf
#
_entry.id   0341b41d9571bd12beb052408cbc1aaf
#
_cell.length_a   1.000
_cell.length_b   1.000
_cell.length_c   1.000
_cell.angle_alpha   90.00
_cell.angle_beta   90.00
_cell.angle_gamma   90.00
#
_symmetry.space_group_name_H-M   'P 1'
#
loop_
_entity.id
_entity.type
_entity.pdbx_description
1 polymer ?
#
loop_
_entity_poly.entity_id
_entity_poly.type
_entity_poly.pdbx_seq_one_letter_code
_entity_poly.pdbx_strand_id
1 'polypeptide(L)'
;MVLGGLVVSSSLAAPLAAQPAAISPARRAVYDSYLNFDPLVQGGRVVPGWIPGGASFWYAEGGPNDRLLHRVELATGRKTPLLDVERLRRSLTEQMGHEPAGRGVPFAQVAFTAPQQLRFELEGDTWQLDLATYALSRLPRPTANEGDRLATSELTRQRPQPFWQESFTGGGETRNLERRSPDGRWYLGVQGHDIALRSATDGRTLMRTTDGTADSLWTVETRRWEPWSPSGTRFVAERHDVRGMQRMLGAQWLKMFVEPLETRWTRAGGVLQASSLHVLDVVWGRPVALNLGDTRDSYLQVMGWLPDESRVLVAKYDRLLHSVEVWAADPSTGEGRVIMSERSPTFLTNHHEVVWGDDFPWTMLPDGTGFLWRSERDGWDHLYRYDLNGRMVARLTQGSFPVTSVVRVDQQRGWVYFMAQGDPARPYDRHLYRVPLAGGGTAQRLSEGAGVHEVTMCPLADCFVDSWSSPAGPPHTVLRRSDGAQVTALGEASIDRLRRVGWTPPREYVVKAADGSTDLWVTMYLPFDFDSTRSYPVVEFLYAGPQVAVRPTTFAEPGPAQYNRALANLGFVVVTLDARGTPGRSKAFHDVVFRKWGTFEIADHAGAIRQLGARLPFMDLTRVGIWGRSWGGHYALRALAQAPDVYSAASVEVPGFDPVGNQLYETYLGLPQQNAALYDQANAILLAPKVRGHLRLMSALSDVATFPETMRMSEELVRLGFQHELSIFANSGHGQVGQTARYNDEQRTQFFVRHLRP
;
A
#
# COMPACT_ATOMS: atom_id res chain seq x y z
N MET A 1 -82.33 -20.45 -8.60
CA MET A 1 -81.71 -20.98 -9.82
C MET A 1 -80.34 -20.33 -9.92
N VAL A 2 -79.29 -21.08 -9.58
CA VAL A 2 -77.91 -20.63 -9.56
C VAL A 2 -77.24 -21.27 -10.76
N LEU A 3 -76.74 -20.49 -11.66
CA LEU A 3 -75.84 -20.92 -12.75
C LEU A 3 -74.41 -20.66 -12.35
N GLY A 4 -73.69 -21.75 -12.11
CA GLY A 4 -72.23 -21.68 -11.87
C GLY A 4 -71.46 -21.59 -13.19
N GLY A 5 -70.58 -20.60 -13.30
CA GLY A 5 -69.63 -20.51 -14.38
C GLY A 5 -68.32 -21.10 -13.95
N LEU A 6 -67.86 -22.15 -14.67
CA LEU A 6 -66.47 -22.70 -14.51
C LEU A 6 -65.51 -21.78 -15.17
N VAL A 7 -64.60 -21.20 -14.38
CA VAL A 7 -63.36 -20.48 -14.90
C VAL A 7 -62.27 -21.53 -14.96
N VAL A 8 -61.86 -21.90 -16.16
CA VAL A 8 -60.67 -22.70 -16.41
C VAL A 8 -59.50 -21.76 -16.46
N SER A 9 -58.70 -21.72 -15.39
CA SER A 9 -57.42 -21.03 -15.37
C SER A 9 -56.37 -21.90 -16.03
N SER A 10 -55.95 -21.55 -17.24
CA SER A 10 -54.77 -22.08 -17.90
C SER A 10 -53.53 -21.46 -17.24
N SER A 11 -52.86 -22.18 -16.34
CA SER A 11 -51.55 -21.83 -15.84
C SER A 11 -50.51 -22.01 -16.94
N LEU A 12 -50.08 -20.91 -17.55
CA LEU A 12 -48.86 -20.87 -18.33
C LEU A 12 -47.68 -21.10 -17.36
N ALA A 13 -47.12 -22.30 -17.35
CA ALA A 13 -45.87 -22.59 -16.68
C ALA A 13 -44.79 -21.76 -17.37
N ALA A 14 -44.23 -20.77 -16.68
CA ALA A 14 -43.01 -20.10 -17.09
C ALA A 14 -41.89 -21.15 -17.21
N PRO A 15 -41.02 -21.10 -18.24
CA PRO A 15 -39.95 -22.05 -18.34
C PRO A 15 -39.07 -21.90 -17.09
N LEU A 16 -38.83 -23.01 -16.38
CA LEU A 16 -37.87 -23.10 -15.31
C LEU A 16 -36.52 -22.60 -15.88
N ALA A 17 -36.04 -21.47 -15.36
CA ALA A 17 -34.71 -20.99 -15.67
C ALA A 17 -33.76 -22.15 -15.41
N ALA A 18 -32.96 -22.50 -16.42
CA ALA A 18 -31.96 -23.55 -16.31
C ALA A 18 -31.05 -23.23 -15.10
N GLN A 19 -30.93 -24.18 -14.17
CA GLN A 19 -30.01 -24.02 -13.03
C GLN A 19 -28.65 -23.74 -13.60
N PRO A 20 -27.89 -22.78 -13.00
CA PRO A 20 -26.53 -22.49 -13.43
C PRO A 20 -25.73 -23.78 -13.38
N ALA A 21 -24.91 -24.03 -14.41
CA ALA A 21 -24.05 -25.21 -14.47
C ALA A 21 -23.14 -25.15 -13.20
N ALA A 22 -23.22 -26.21 -12.38
CA ALA A 22 -22.46 -26.28 -11.16
C ALA A 22 -20.94 -26.25 -11.50
N ILE A 23 -20.19 -25.39 -10.82
CA ILE A 23 -18.72 -25.39 -10.92
C ILE A 23 -18.21 -26.79 -10.62
N SER A 24 -17.35 -27.35 -11.47
CA SER A 24 -16.81 -28.69 -11.24
C SER A 24 -16.01 -28.74 -9.95
N PRO A 25 -16.03 -29.86 -9.20
CA PRO A 25 -15.22 -30.02 -7.99
C PRO A 25 -13.72 -29.76 -8.22
N ALA A 26 -13.20 -30.12 -9.40
CA ALA A 26 -11.80 -29.86 -9.76
C ALA A 26 -11.49 -28.37 -9.85
N ARG A 27 -12.33 -27.57 -10.53
CA ARG A 27 -12.17 -26.11 -10.61
C ARG A 27 -12.29 -25.44 -9.24
N ARG A 28 -13.21 -25.92 -8.39
CA ARG A 28 -13.36 -25.41 -7.03
C ARG A 28 -12.11 -25.70 -6.18
N ALA A 29 -11.55 -26.88 -6.25
CA ALA A 29 -10.33 -27.24 -5.51
C ALA A 29 -9.12 -26.38 -5.91
N VAL A 30 -8.97 -26.09 -7.21
CA VAL A 30 -7.92 -25.19 -7.68
C VAL A 30 -8.16 -23.77 -7.22
N TYR A 31 -9.36 -23.23 -7.34
CA TYR A 31 -9.75 -21.92 -6.82
C TYR A 31 -9.40 -21.77 -5.33
N ASP A 32 -9.80 -22.72 -4.49
CA ASP A 32 -9.54 -22.70 -3.05
C ASP A 32 -8.03 -22.74 -2.74
N SER A 33 -7.26 -23.50 -3.54
CA SER A 33 -5.79 -23.52 -3.43
C SER A 33 -5.15 -22.16 -3.73
N TYR A 34 -5.65 -21.45 -4.72
CA TYR A 34 -5.14 -20.13 -5.10
C TYR A 34 -5.53 -19.02 -4.13
N LEU A 35 -6.63 -19.16 -3.39
CA LEU A 35 -6.96 -18.25 -2.28
C LEU A 35 -5.96 -18.37 -1.10
N ASN A 36 -5.22 -19.48 -1.02
CA ASN A 36 -4.12 -19.68 -0.08
C ASN A 36 -2.81 -19.89 -0.85
N PHE A 37 -2.36 -18.86 -1.55
CA PHE A 37 -1.28 -18.92 -2.53
C PHE A 37 0.12 -19.10 -1.94
N ASP A 38 0.41 -18.44 -0.81
CA ASP A 38 1.76 -18.38 -0.23
C ASP A 38 2.41 -19.75 -0.01
N PRO A 39 1.73 -20.78 0.52
CA PRO A 39 2.32 -22.11 0.70
C PRO A 39 2.67 -22.83 -0.61
N LEU A 40 2.16 -22.37 -1.74
CA LEU A 40 2.41 -22.95 -3.08
C LEU A 40 3.74 -22.48 -3.67
N VAL A 41 4.33 -21.41 -3.15
CA VAL A 41 5.61 -20.84 -3.57
C VAL A 41 6.59 -20.97 -2.42
N GLN A 42 7.74 -21.56 -2.65
CA GLN A 42 8.72 -21.82 -1.61
C GLN A 42 10.06 -21.16 -1.92
N GLY A 43 10.55 -20.34 -0.99
CA GLY A 43 11.85 -19.67 -1.11
C GLY A 43 11.88 -18.55 -2.16
N GLY A 44 13.06 -18.31 -2.72
CA GLY A 44 13.31 -17.33 -3.76
C GLY A 44 13.59 -15.92 -3.25
N ARG A 45 12.87 -15.45 -2.23
CA ARG A 45 13.13 -14.16 -1.60
C ARG A 45 14.06 -14.32 -0.40
N VAL A 46 15.09 -13.50 -0.34
CA VAL A 46 16.05 -13.44 0.77
C VAL A 46 15.98 -12.07 1.42
N VAL A 47 15.77 -12.05 2.74
CA VAL A 47 15.85 -10.84 3.56
C VAL A 47 17.13 -10.92 4.37
N PRO A 48 18.14 -10.07 4.11
CA PRO A 48 19.42 -10.13 4.79
C PRO A 48 19.34 -9.56 6.22
N GLY A 49 19.85 -10.30 7.20
CA GLY A 49 20.13 -9.80 8.54
C GLY A 49 21.63 -9.50 8.68
N TRP A 50 22.00 -8.24 8.88
CA TRP A 50 23.39 -7.86 8.92
C TRP A 50 24.09 -8.38 10.19
N ILE A 51 25.28 -8.97 10.02
CA ILE A 51 26.12 -9.40 11.13
C ILE A 51 27.05 -8.24 11.53
N PRO A 52 27.20 -7.93 12.83
CA PRO A 52 28.10 -6.88 13.29
C PRO A 52 29.51 -6.99 12.69
N GLY A 53 30.06 -5.86 12.27
CA GLY A 53 31.33 -5.80 11.51
C GLY A 53 31.11 -5.66 9.99
N GLY A 54 29.89 -5.83 9.49
CA GLY A 54 29.50 -5.45 8.12
C GLY A 54 30.07 -6.31 6.98
N ALA A 55 30.84 -7.37 7.29
CA ALA A 55 31.50 -8.22 6.27
C ALA A 55 30.63 -9.43 5.82
N SER A 56 29.51 -9.65 6.47
CA SER A 56 28.58 -10.78 6.16
C SER A 56 27.16 -10.48 6.62
N PHE A 57 26.22 -11.21 6.06
CA PHE A 57 24.82 -11.25 6.53
C PHE A 57 24.35 -12.67 6.72
N TRP A 58 23.24 -12.83 7.40
CA TRP A 58 22.53 -14.09 7.51
C TRP A 58 21.15 -13.99 6.86
N TYR A 59 20.58 -15.13 6.51
CA TYR A 59 19.19 -15.25 6.10
C TYR A 59 18.64 -16.65 6.42
N ALA A 60 17.31 -16.76 6.50
CA ALA A 60 16.62 -18.02 6.73
C ALA A 60 16.18 -18.63 5.39
N GLU A 61 16.34 -19.94 5.26
CA GLU A 61 15.87 -20.76 4.13
C GLU A 61 15.09 -21.95 4.67
N GLY A 62 14.04 -22.38 3.95
CA GLY A 62 13.16 -23.48 4.36
C GLY A 62 11.97 -23.05 5.21
N GLY A 63 11.07 -24.01 5.43
CA GLY A 63 9.84 -23.83 6.20
C GLY A 63 10.03 -24.05 7.71
N PRO A 64 8.94 -23.98 8.49
CA PRO A 64 9.03 -24.17 9.94
C PRO A 64 9.61 -25.53 10.38
N ASN A 65 9.51 -26.55 9.53
CA ASN A 65 9.95 -27.91 9.87
C ASN A 65 11.40 -28.22 9.48
N ASP A 66 11.99 -27.45 8.54
CA ASP A 66 13.28 -27.74 7.91
C ASP A 66 14.17 -26.49 7.76
N ARG A 67 13.86 -25.42 8.52
CA ARG A 67 14.54 -24.14 8.41
C ARG A 67 16.02 -24.23 8.71
N LEU A 68 16.81 -23.62 7.84
CA LEU A 68 18.25 -23.40 8.03
C LEU A 68 18.54 -21.90 8.07
N LEU A 69 19.51 -21.49 8.85
CA LEU A 69 20.08 -20.15 8.82
C LEU A 69 21.44 -20.22 8.12
N HIS A 70 21.61 -19.39 7.12
CA HIS A 70 22.83 -19.27 6.33
C HIS A 70 23.55 -17.98 6.65
N ARG A 71 24.88 -18.04 6.68
CA ARG A 71 25.76 -16.89 6.66
C ARG A 71 26.35 -16.75 5.27
N VAL A 72 26.40 -15.51 4.75
CA VAL A 72 26.99 -15.17 3.44
C VAL A 72 28.07 -14.13 3.65
N GLU A 73 29.26 -14.39 3.12
CA GLU A 73 30.37 -13.44 3.09
C GLU A 73 30.19 -12.49 1.91
N LEU A 74 30.21 -11.17 2.14
CA LEU A 74 29.93 -10.17 1.11
C LEU A 74 30.99 -10.15 0.00
N ALA A 75 32.26 -10.34 0.35
CA ALA A 75 33.36 -10.27 -0.60
C ALA A 75 33.39 -11.43 -1.60
N THR A 76 33.05 -12.64 -1.14
CA THR A 76 33.20 -13.88 -1.91
C THR A 76 31.88 -14.51 -2.35
N GLY A 77 30.77 -14.13 -1.69
CA GLY A 77 29.49 -14.79 -1.84
C GLY A 77 29.43 -16.18 -1.21
N ARG A 78 30.46 -16.58 -0.43
CA ARG A 78 30.52 -17.93 0.17
C ARG A 78 29.40 -18.09 1.18
N LYS A 79 28.56 -19.08 0.94
CA LYS A 79 27.44 -19.49 1.81
C LYS A 79 27.87 -20.60 2.75
N THR A 80 27.64 -20.43 4.03
CA THR A 80 27.89 -21.42 5.09
C THR A 80 26.72 -21.48 6.07
N PRO A 81 26.47 -22.61 6.75
CA PRO A 81 25.53 -22.62 7.88
C PRO A 81 25.93 -21.60 8.94
N LEU A 82 24.96 -20.83 9.44
CA LEU A 82 25.17 -19.90 10.55
C LEU A 82 25.25 -20.65 11.88
N LEU A 83 24.49 -21.74 12.00
CA LEU A 83 24.34 -22.57 13.20
C LEU A 83 24.54 -24.04 12.85
N ASP A 84 25.15 -24.79 13.77
CA ASP A 84 25.03 -26.24 13.86
C ASP A 84 23.66 -26.58 14.47
N VAL A 85 22.75 -27.08 13.63
CA VAL A 85 21.35 -27.33 14.01
C VAL A 85 21.23 -28.42 15.08
N GLU A 86 22.04 -29.48 14.99
CA GLU A 86 21.99 -30.59 15.96
C GLU A 86 22.46 -30.15 17.33
N ARG A 87 23.55 -29.39 17.37
CA ARG A 87 24.09 -28.83 18.60
C ARG A 87 23.13 -27.80 19.24
N LEU A 88 22.54 -26.95 18.44
CA LEU A 88 21.52 -25.99 18.89
C LEU A 88 20.32 -26.71 19.50
N ARG A 89 19.76 -27.68 18.79
CA ARG A 89 18.58 -28.43 19.24
C ARG A 89 18.84 -29.20 20.54
N ARG A 90 20.04 -29.79 20.68
CA ARG A 90 20.46 -30.45 21.93
C ARG A 90 20.47 -29.46 23.09
N SER A 91 21.13 -28.31 22.92
CA SER A 91 21.17 -27.26 23.96
C SER A 91 19.80 -26.73 24.32
N LEU A 92 18.91 -26.56 23.33
CA LEU A 92 17.52 -26.16 23.58
C LEU A 92 16.75 -27.23 24.36
N THR A 93 16.86 -28.50 23.98
CA THR A 93 16.20 -29.62 24.67
C THR A 93 16.62 -29.71 26.13
N GLU A 94 17.92 -29.54 26.39
CA GLU A 94 18.47 -29.54 27.76
C GLU A 94 17.89 -28.38 28.61
N GLN A 95 17.75 -27.19 28.02
CA GLN A 95 17.27 -26.01 28.75
C GLN A 95 15.74 -25.94 28.86
N MET A 96 15.00 -26.42 27.86
CA MET A 96 13.55 -26.41 27.84
C MET A 96 12.90 -27.64 28.50
N GLY A 97 13.64 -28.74 28.62
CA GLY A 97 13.13 -30.01 29.12
C GLY A 97 12.30 -30.80 28.09
N HIS A 98 12.17 -30.32 26.86
CA HIS A 98 11.53 -31.03 25.76
C HIS A 98 12.16 -30.63 24.42
N GLU A 99 11.96 -31.45 23.40
CA GLU A 99 12.48 -31.17 22.06
C GLU A 99 11.65 -30.07 21.36
N PRO A 100 12.29 -29.02 20.77
CA PRO A 100 11.58 -27.99 19.98
C PRO A 100 10.91 -28.60 18.76
N ALA A 101 9.79 -28.01 18.32
CA ALA A 101 9.05 -28.45 17.16
C ALA A 101 9.89 -28.37 15.86
N GLY A 102 9.59 -29.27 14.89
CA GLY A 102 10.26 -29.32 13.59
C GLY A 102 11.62 -30.04 13.64
N ARG A 103 12.38 -30.01 12.52
CA ARG A 103 13.70 -30.65 12.42
C ARG A 103 14.82 -29.63 12.23
N GLY A 104 14.53 -28.44 11.75
CA GLY A 104 15.48 -27.37 11.52
C GLY A 104 15.64 -26.42 12.72
N VAL A 105 16.05 -25.19 12.43
CA VAL A 105 16.09 -24.09 13.40
C VAL A 105 14.65 -23.72 13.80
N PRO A 106 14.27 -23.78 15.09
CA PRO A 106 12.87 -23.63 15.50
C PRO A 106 12.39 -22.17 15.52
N PHE A 107 13.23 -21.22 15.16
CA PHE A 107 12.91 -19.79 15.09
C PHE A 107 13.27 -19.22 13.70
N ALA A 108 12.61 -18.15 13.28
CA ALA A 108 12.79 -17.55 11.96
C ALA A 108 13.65 -16.28 11.99
N GLN A 109 13.74 -15.63 13.14
CA GLN A 109 14.40 -14.35 13.30
C GLN A 109 15.43 -14.40 14.42
N VAL A 110 16.56 -13.76 14.19
CA VAL A 110 17.61 -13.58 15.17
C VAL A 110 18.11 -12.14 15.15
N ALA A 111 18.52 -11.64 16.31
CA ALA A 111 19.23 -10.39 16.45
C ALA A 111 20.63 -10.64 17.01
N PHE A 112 21.65 -10.12 16.35
CA PHE A 112 23.01 -10.13 16.88
C PHE A 112 23.16 -9.07 17.96
N THR A 113 23.52 -9.46 19.18
CA THR A 113 23.87 -8.54 20.27
C THR A 113 25.38 -8.29 20.35
N ALA A 114 26.16 -9.22 19.83
CA ALA A 114 27.61 -9.15 19.62
C ALA A 114 27.98 -10.10 18.47
N PRO A 115 29.19 -10.04 17.90
CA PRO A 115 29.59 -10.91 16.77
C PRO A 115 29.44 -12.41 16.99
N GLN A 116 29.45 -12.85 18.24
CA GLN A 116 29.30 -14.26 18.64
C GLN A 116 28.03 -14.51 19.47
N GLN A 117 27.12 -13.55 19.61
CA GLN A 117 25.93 -13.69 20.44
C GLN A 117 24.68 -13.38 19.64
N LEU A 118 23.75 -14.33 19.67
CA LEU A 118 22.42 -14.23 19.07
C LEU A 118 21.35 -14.14 20.13
N ARG A 119 20.34 -13.30 19.86
CA ARG A 119 19.09 -13.29 20.60
C ARG A 119 17.97 -13.74 19.67
N PHE A 120 17.05 -14.57 20.18
CA PHE A 120 15.87 -15.05 19.44
C PHE A 120 14.71 -15.30 20.39
N GLU A 121 13.51 -15.41 19.83
CA GLU A 121 12.30 -15.80 20.58
C GLU A 121 11.90 -17.23 20.23
N LEU A 122 11.55 -18.01 21.25
CA LEU A 122 11.05 -19.36 21.10
C LEU A 122 10.05 -19.66 22.23
N GLU A 123 8.84 -20.09 21.87
CA GLU A 123 7.75 -20.47 22.80
C GLU A 123 7.40 -19.37 23.82
N GLY A 124 7.48 -18.10 23.40
CA GLY A 124 7.17 -16.95 24.24
C GLY A 124 8.26 -16.50 25.20
N ASP A 125 9.44 -17.12 25.13
CA ASP A 125 10.62 -16.71 25.88
C ASP A 125 11.69 -16.13 24.96
N THR A 126 12.46 -15.17 25.50
CA THR A 126 13.63 -14.61 24.83
C THR A 126 14.89 -15.37 25.28
N TRP A 127 15.64 -15.86 24.31
CA TRP A 127 16.86 -16.62 24.50
C TRP A 127 18.07 -15.88 23.98
N GLN A 128 19.20 -16.01 24.64
CA GLN A 128 20.51 -15.62 24.16
C GLN A 128 21.39 -16.84 23.97
N LEU A 129 22.02 -16.97 22.80
CA LEU A 129 22.89 -18.04 22.38
C LEU A 129 24.32 -17.52 22.16
N ASP A 130 25.29 -18.13 22.78
CA ASP A 130 26.70 -17.95 22.41
C ASP A 130 27.06 -18.91 21.27
N LEU A 131 27.51 -18.38 20.12
CA LEU A 131 27.77 -19.16 18.91
C LEU A 131 29.03 -20.05 18.99
N ALA A 132 29.96 -19.75 19.89
CA ALA A 132 31.16 -20.55 20.05
C ALA A 132 30.91 -21.79 20.96
N THR A 133 30.24 -21.57 22.07
CA THR A 133 30.01 -22.58 23.09
C THR A 133 28.65 -23.28 22.98
N TYR A 134 27.68 -22.66 22.32
CA TYR A 134 26.25 -23.05 22.31
C TYR A 134 25.58 -22.97 23.68
N ALA A 135 26.20 -22.21 24.59
CA ALA A 135 25.56 -21.91 25.86
C ALA A 135 24.32 -21.05 25.64
N LEU A 136 23.19 -21.48 26.21
CA LEU A 136 21.94 -20.77 26.16
C LEU A 136 21.63 -20.15 27.51
N SER A 137 21.15 -18.92 27.50
CA SER A 137 20.58 -18.29 28.68
C SER A 137 19.20 -17.75 28.34
N ARG A 138 18.23 -18.03 29.22
CA ARG A 138 16.90 -17.44 29.15
C ARG A 138 16.97 -16.05 29.71
N LEU A 139 16.60 -15.06 28.92
CA LEU A 139 16.55 -13.67 29.37
C LEU A 139 15.25 -13.42 30.15
N PRO A 140 15.27 -12.52 31.15
CA PRO A 140 14.02 -12.08 31.78
C PRO A 140 13.02 -11.66 30.70
N ARG A 141 11.76 -12.04 30.87
CA ARG A 141 10.71 -11.59 29.93
C ARG A 141 10.78 -10.07 29.82
N PRO A 142 10.90 -9.51 28.61
CA PRO A 142 10.75 -8.10 28.44
C PRO A 142 9.42 -7.68 29.05
N THR A 143 9.38 -6.60 29.79
CA THR A 143 8.10 -5.91 30.06
C THR A 143 7.45 -5.70 28.69
N ALA A 144 6.10 -5.74 28.61
CA ALA A 144 5.31 -5.82 27.36
C ALA A 144 5.77 -4.91 26.18
N ASN A 145 6.67 -3.96 26.45
CA ASN A 145 7.24 -3.00 25.50
C ASN A 145 8.60 -3.39 24.89
N GLU A 146 9.25 -4.45 25.36
CA GLU A 146 10.52 -4.94 24.77
C GLU A 146 10.30 -6.06 23.72
N GLY A 147 9.17 -6.77 23.77
CA GLY A 147 8.75 -7.72 22.74
C GLY A 147 8.54 -7.05 21.37
N ASP A 148 8.10 -5.81 21.35
CA ASP A 148 7.98 -4.99 20.13
C ASP A 148 9.35 -4.69 19.47
N ARG A 149 10.47 -4.83 20.18
CA ARG A 149 11.80 -4.51 19.63
C ARG A 149 12.41 -5.58 18.74
N LEU A 150 12.07 -6.84 18.93
CA LEU A 150 12.49 -7.90 18.01
C LEU A 150 11.60 -7.92 16.76
N ALA A 151 10.35 -7.52 16.91
CA ALA A 151 9.41 -7.35 15.81
C ALA A 151 9.66 -6.08 14.98
N THR A 152 10.29 -5.06 15.57
CA THR A 152 10.64 -3.78 14.91
C THR A 152 12.11 -3.65 14.55
N SER A 153 12.87 -4.76 14.52
CA SER A 153 14.16 -4.73 13.86
C SER A 153 13.97 -4.28 12.40
N GLU A 154 14.92 -3.59 11.83
CA GLU A 154 14.92 -3.09 10.44
C GLU A 154 14.53 -4.15 9.38
N LEU A 155 14.50 -5.42 9.78
CA LEU A 155 14.16 -6.60 8.98
C LEU A 155 12.65 -6.77 8.75
N THR A 156 11.79 -6.23 9.59
CA THR A 156 10.34 -6.28 9.46
C THR A 156 9.71 -4.99 8.96
N ARG A 157 10.45 -4.14 8.28
CA ARG A 157 9.85 -3.21 7.32
C ARG A 157 9.30 -3.98 6.11
N GLN A 158 8.49 -5.00 6.36
CA GLN A 158 7.33 -5.23 5.50
C GLN A 158 6.63 -3.89 5.46
N ARG A 159 6.35 -3.39 4.24
CA ARG A 159 5.59 -2.15 4.05
C ARG A 159 4.54 -2.06 5.13
N PRO A 160 4.50 -1.00 5.95
CA PRO A 160 3.43 -0.83 6.91
C PRO A 160 2.14 -1.09 6.17
N GLN A 161 1.25 -1.90 6.73
CA GLN A 161 -0.09 -2.05 6.16
C GLN A 161 -0.62 -0.61 6.00
N PRO A 162 -1.10 -0.23 4.82
CA PRO A 162 -1.49 1.14 4.59
C PRO A 162 -2.43 1.61 5.71
N PHE A 163 -2.14 2.74 6.32
CA PHE A 163 -2.87 3.37 7.42
C PHE A 163 -4.40 3.34 7.25
N TRP A 164 -4.90 3.41 6.01
CA TRP A 164 -6.32 3.33 5.71
C TRP A 164 -6.98 2.00 6.10
N GLN A 165 -6.24 0.89 6.27
CA GLN A 165 -6.82 -0.34 6.81
C GLN A 165 -7.12 -0.24 8.31
N GLU A 166 -6.36 0.53 9.07
CA GLU A 166 -6.56 0.71 10.51
C GLU A 166 -7.49 1.88 10.85
N SER A 167 -7.42 2.98 10.12
CA SER A 167 -8.19 4.21 10.41
C SER A 167 -9.67 4.11 10.07
N PHE A 168 -10.05 3.23 9.15
CA PHE A 168 -11.43 3.02 8.75
C PHE A 168 -12.11 1.81 9.44
N THR A 169 -11.42 1.09 10.30
CA THR A 169 -12.00 0.04 11.13
C THR A 169 -12.48 0.66 12.45
N GLY A 170 -13.52 1.45 12.44
CA GLY A 170 -14.04 2.16 13.61
C GLY A 170 -13.95 1.34 14.90
N GLY A 171 -13.02 1.69 15.79
CA GLY A 171 -12.82 1.07 17.09
C GLY A 171 -11.45 0.47 17.36
N GLY A 172 -10.49 0.55 16.44
CA GLY A 172 -9.10 0.32 16.79
C GLY A 172 -8.63 1.46 17.70
N GLU A 173 -8.31 1.17 18.99
CA GLU A 173 -7.40 2.04 19.72
C GLU A 173 -6.27 2.36 18.76
N THR A 174 -6.07 3.64 18.44
CA THR A 174 -4.84 4.08 17.80
C THR A 174 -3.75 3.53 18.70
N ARG A 175 -3.07 2.46 18.28
CA ARG A 175 -1.89 1.98 19.00
C ARG A 175 -0.97 3.17 18.99
N ASN A 176 -0.83 3.82 20.15
CA ASN A 176 0.16 4.86 20.37
C ASN A 176 1.51 4.18 20.13
N LEU A 177 1.99 4.23 18.89
CA LEU A 177 3.30 3.73 18.54
C LEU A 177 4.29 4.70 19.18
N GLU A 178 4.77 4.30 20.34
CA GLU A 178 5.83 5.05 21.01
C GLU A 178 7.10 5.01 20.14
N ARG A 179 7.71 6.17 19.91
CA ARG A 179 8.98 6.30 19.20
C ARG A 179 10.12 6.46 20.20
N ARG A 180 11.11 5.57 20.16
CA ARG A 180 12.27 5.64 21.04
C ARG A 180 13.21 6.78 20.62
N SER A 181 13.72 7.54 21.58
CA SER A 181 14.71 8.56 21.35
C SER A 181 16.05 7.97 20.84
N PRO A 182 16.82 8.70 20.00
CA PRO A 182 18.13 8.24 19.50
C PRO A 182 19.12 7.87 20.62
N ASP A 183 19.10 8.57 21.76
CA ASP A 183 19.91 8.26 22.94
C ASP A 183 19.38 7.07 23.75
N GLY A 184 18.22 6.54 23.38
CA GLY A 184 17.60 5.34 23.96
C GLY A 184 16.95 5.55 25.31
N ARG A 185 16.85 6.78 25.84
CA ARG A 185 16.37 7.06 27.20
C ARG A 185 14.85 7.20 27.31
N TRP A 186 14.17 7.57 26.22
CA TRP A 186 12.75 7.92 26.22
C TRP A 186 11.96 7.21 25.12
N TYR A 187 10.68 7.01 25.39
CA TYR A 187 9.66 6.66 24.39
C TYR A 187 8.68 7.82 24.28
N LEU A 188 8.55 8.40 23.09
CA LEU A 188 7.65 9.50 22.77
C LEU A 188 6.32 8.93 22.28
N GLY A 189 5.22 9.40 22.86
CA GLY A 189 3.86 9.01 22.51
C GLY A 189 2.83 10.04 22.94
N VAL A 190 1.55 9.65 22.88
CA VAL A 190 0.40 10.47 23.27
C VAL A 190 -0.38 9.75 24.38
N GLN A 191 -0.76 10.49 25.40
CA GLN A 191 -1.65 10.00 26.46
C GLN A 191 -2.86 10.94 26.58
N GLY A 192 -4.04 10.42 26.30
CA GLY A 192 -5.23 11.26 26.15
C GLY A 192 -5.09 12.17 24.91
N HIS A 193 -5.03 13.49 25.15
CA HIS A 193 -4.86 14.48 24.09
C HIS A 193 -3.53 15.25 24.19
N ASP A 194 -2.58 14.72 24.97
CA ASP A 194 -1.33 15.38 25.33
C ASP A 194 -0.11 14.51 25.03
N ILE A 195 1.03 15.18 24.83
CA ILE A 195 2.32 14.52 24.61
C ILE A 195 2.85 13.93 25.91
N ALA A 196 3.24 12.68 25.86
CA ALA A 196 3.84 11.95 26.97
C ALA A 196 5.18 11.33 26.58
N LEU A 197 6.14 11.41 27.48
CA LEU A 197 7.42 10.71 27.41
C LEU A 197 7.46 9.63 28.48
N ARG A 198 7.76 8.40 28.08
CA ARG A 198 7.95 7.30 29.01
C ARG A 198 9.45 6.96 29.11
N SER A 199 9.98 6.97 30.33
CA SER A 199 11.38 6.60 30.59
C SER A 199 11.66 5.13 30.21
N ALA A 200 12.72 4.91 29.47
CA ALA A 200 13.16 3.58 29.11
C ALA A 200 13.82 2.82 30.28
N THR A 201 14.21 3.52 31.35
CA THR A 201 14.93 2.96 32.48
C THR A 201 13.99 2.49 33.59
N ASP A 202 13.03 3.32 33.99
CA ASP A 202 12.15 3.07 35.13
C ASP A 202 10.65 3.04 34.77
N GLY A 203 10.30 3.27 33.49
CA GLY A 203 8.94 3.25 32.99
C GLY A 203 8.07 4.46 33.39
N ARG A 204 8.64 5.43 34.12
CA ARG A 204 7.89 6.64 34.56
C ARG A 204 7.47 7.48 33.36
N THR A 205 6.24 8.00 33.43
CA THR A 205 5.69 8.89 32.42
C THR A 205 5.88 10.35 32.84
N LEU A 206 6.38 11.16 31.92
CA LEU A 206 6.48 12.62 32.01
C LEU A 206 5.53 13.23 30.97
N MET A 207 4.50 13.94 31.47
CA MET A 207 3.63 14.72 30.57
C MET A 207 4.36 15.97 30.12
N ARG A 208 4.45 16.16 28.79
CA ARG A 208 5.11 17.33 28.19
C ARG A 208 4.13 18.45 27.84
N THR A 209 2.87 18.09 27.62
CA THR A 209 1.76 19.03 27.47
C THR A 209 0.63 18.62 28.40
N THR A 210 -0.26 19.54 28.72
CA THR A 210 -1.41 19.33 29.66
C THR A 210 -2.63 20.16 29.26
N ASP A 211 -2.61 20.76 28.07
CA ASP A 211 -3.64 21.65 27.55
C ASP A 211 -4.37 21.08 26.33
N GLY A 212 -4.12 19.81 26.05
CA GLY A 212 -4.80 19.06 25.00
C GLY A 212 -6.27 18.79 25.34
N THR A 213 -7.12 18.88 24.35
CA THR A 213 -8.56 18.57 24.43
C THR A 213 -9.00 17.79 23.20
N ALA A 214 -10.20 17.18 23.23
CA ALA A 214 -10.75 16.46 22.08
C ALA A 214 -10.93 17.36 20.82
N ASP A 215 -11.03 18.67 20.99
CA ASP A 215 -11.18 19.63 19.89
C ASP A 215 -9.87 20.36 19.52
N SER A 216 -8.84 20.27 20.38
CA SER A 216 -7.50 20.83 20.14
C SER A 216 -6.48 19.89 20.76
N LEU A 217 -6.06 18.90 19.99
CA LEU A 217 -5.26 17.78 20.49
C LEU A 217 -3.79 17.92 20.09
N TRP A 218 -2.92 17.48 20.99
CA TRP A 218 -1.52 17.23 20.67
C TRP A 218 -1.37 15.82 20.10
N THR A 219 -0.51 15.68 19.11
CA THR A 219 -0.14 14.41 18.54
C THR A 219 1.32 14.41 18.11
N VAL A 220 1.85 13.24 17.83
CA VAL A 220 3.17 13.07 17.26
C VAL A 220 3.09 12.02 16.15
N GLU A 221 3.57 12.40 14.99
CA GLU A 221 3.71 11.45 13.91
C GLU A 221 4.96 10.59 14.16
N THR A 222 4.78 9.29 14.31
CA THR A 222 5.87 8.35 14.61
C THR A 222 6.10 7.32 13.50
N ARG A 223 5.28 7.34 12.46
CA ARG A 223 5.34 6.38 11.34
C ARG A 223 5.98 7.00 10.10
N ARG A 224 5.63 8.24 9.80
CA ARG A 224 5.92 8.90 8.53
C ARG A 224 7.25 9.63 8.52
N TRP A 225 7.62 10.29 9.62
CA TRP A 225 8.90 10.99 9.77
C TRP A 225 9.53 10.76 11.14
N GLU A 226 10.81 11.09 11.26
CA GLU A 226 11.50 11.03 12.55
C GLU A 226 11.23 12.30 13.35
N PRO A 227 10.48 12.25 14.47
CA PRO A 227 10.18 13.43 15.25
C PRO A 227 11.38 13.92 16.09
N TRP A 228 12.28 13.01 16.46
CA TRP A 228 13.39 13.30 17.34
C TRP A 228 14.49 14.11 16.66
N SER A 229 15.08 15.04 17.41
CA SER A 229 16.36 15.61 17.05
C SER A 229 17.48 14.55 17.12
N PRO A 230 18.57 14.71 16.37
CA PRO A 230 19.69 13.75 16.36
C PRO A 230 20.26 13.41 17.75
N SER A 231 20.31 14.37 18.68
CA SER A 231 20.75 14.15 20.07
C SER A 231 19.70 13.45 20.95
N GLY A 232 18.43 13.39 20.54
CA GLY A 232 17.32 12.88 21.35
C GLY A 232 16.92 13.80 22.49
N THR A 233 17.34 15.08 22.48
CA THR A 233 17.00 16.06 23.53
C THR A 233 15.78 16.88 23.21
N ARG A 234 15.37 16.95 21.94
CA ARG A 234 14.21 17.66 21.43
C ARG A 234 13.43 16.80 20.44
N PHE A 235 12.18 17.16 20.21
CA PHE A 235 11.32 16.51 19.22
C PHE A 235 10.30 17.49 18.66
N VAL A 236 9.76 17.16 17.46
CA VAL A 236 8.64 17.88 16.86
C VAL A 236 7.35 17.18 17.22
N ALA A 237 6.37 17.95 17.68
CA ALA A 237 4.98 17.52 17.88
C ALA A 237 4.03 18.39 17.07
N GLU A 238 2.87 17.86 16.77
CA GLU A 238 1.79 18.57 16.08
C GLU A 238 0.69 18.95 17.05
N ARG A 239 0.08 20.09 16.82
CA ARG A 239 -1.18 20.46 17.45
C ARG A 239 -2.24 20.59 16.39
N HIS A 240 -3.32 19.84 16.55
CA HIS A 240 -4.44 19.80 15.63
C HIS A 240 -5.65 20.49 16.24
N ASP A 241 -6.16 21.51 15.57
CA ASP A 241 -7.45 22.13 15.89
C ASP A 241 -8.50 21.57 14.92
N VAL A 242 -9.43 20.79 15.46
CA VAL A 242 -10.50 20.13 14.71
C VAL A 242 -11.86 20.80 14.89
N ARG A 243 -11.90 21.97 15.53
CA ARG A 243 -13.11 22.79 15.67
C ARG A 243 -13.59 23.23 14.29
N GLY A 244 -14.88 23.15 14.08
CA GLY A 244 -15.47 23.46 12.76
C GLY A 244 -15.43 22.32 11.75
N MET A 245 -14.65 21.26 11.93
CA MET A 245 -14.75 20.06 11.10
C MET A 245 -16.11 19.38 11.30
N GLN A 246 -16.63 18.81 10.22
CA GLN A 246 -17.90 18.09 10.29
C GLN A 246 -17.78 16.84 11.15
N ARG A 247 -18.82 16.57 11.95
CA ARG A 247 -18.98 15.32 12.67
C ARG A 247 -19.73 14.33 11.81
N MET A 248 -19.13 13.16 11.60
CA MET A 248 -19.79 12.02 10.99
C MET A 248 -20.21 11.06 12.11
N LEU A 249 -21.44 10.59 12.01
CA LEU A 249 -22.02 9.66 12.98
C LEU A 249 -21.94 8.23 12.42
N GLY A 250 -21.31 7.36 13.17
CA GLY A 250 -21.40 5.91 13.05
C GLY A 250 -22.01 5.32 14.31
N ALA A 251 -22.02 4.00 14.42
CA ALA A 251 -22.48 3.33 15.61
C ALA A 251 -21.78 1.98 15.83
N GLN A 252 -21.62 1.59 17.08
CA GLN A 252 -21.14 0.27 17.47
C GLN A 252 -22.29 -0.72 17.49
N TRP A 253 -22.65 -1.24 16.31
CA TRP A 253 -23.84 -2.01 16.05
C TRP A 253 -23.91 -3.39 16.75
N LEU A 254 -22.76 -3.95 17.15
CA LEU A 254 -22.69 -5.26 17.80
C LEU A 254 -22.83 -5.17 19.32
N LYS A 255 -22.88 -3.99 19.90
CA LYS A 255 -23.19 -3.83 21.33
C LYS A 255 -24.69 -4.05 21.58
N MET A 256 -25.04 -4.61 22.73
CA MET A 256 -26.43 -4.80 23.15
C MET A 256 -27.20 -3.47 23.13
N PHE A 257 -26.58 -2.42 23.62
CA PHE A 257 -27.05 -1.05 23.47
C PHE A 257 -26.13 -0.34 22.48
N VAL A 258 -26.70 0.03 21.36
CA VAL A 258 -25.95 0.70 20.30
C VAL A 258 -25.38 2.02 20.82
N GLU A 259 -24.06 2.15 20.75
CA GLU A 259 -23.34 3.38 21.15
C GLU A 259 -22.99 4.20 19.91
N PRO A 260 -23.18 5.52 19.94
CA PRO A 260 -22.76 6.38 18.85
C PRO A 260 -21.22 6.40 18.74
N LEU A 261 -20.73 6.43 17.49
CA LEU A 261 -19.35 6.65 17.14
C LEU A 261 -19.25 7.97 16.38
N GLU A 262 -18.59 8.97 16.94
CA GLU A 262 -18.35 10.25 16.28
C GLU A 262 -16.95 10.27 15.69
N THR A 263 -16.84 10.65 14.43
CA THR A 263 -15.55 10.87 13.74
C THR A 263 -15.55 12.27 13.14
N ARG A 264 -14.43 12.98 13.28
CA ARG A 264 -14.22 14.24 12.55
C ARG A 264 -13.86 13.92 11.11
N TRP A 265 -14.50 14.62 10.18
CA TRP A 265 -14.36 14.36 8.76
C TRP A 265 -14.36 15.67 7.97
N THR A 266 -13.51 15.76 6.95
CA THR A 266 -13.54 16.87 6.01
C THR A 266 -14.22 16.42 4.71
N ARG A 267 -15.31 17.08 4.37
CA ARG A 267 -15.91 17.00 3.03
C ARG A 267 -15.22 17.98 2.10
N ALA A 268 -15.31 17.71 0.80
CA ALA A 268 -14.84 18.67 -0.18
C ALA A 268 -15.50 20.06 0.04
N GLY A 269 -14.69 21.10 0.08
CA GLY A 269 -15.11 22.47 0.39
C GLY A 269 -15.40 22.74 1.87
N GLY A 270 -15.27 21.73 2.76
CA GLY A 270 -15.46 21.88 4.19
C GLY A 270 -14.21 22.40 4.91
N VAL A 271 -14.30 22.51 6.23
CA VAL A 271 -13.18 22.95 7.08
C VAL A 271 -12.16 21.83 7.19
N LEU A 272 -10.90 22.12 6.85
CA LEU A 272 -9.76 21.25 7.14
C LEU A 272 -9.39 21.34 8.62
N GLN A 273 -8.77 20.29 9.12
CA GLN A 273 -8.01 20.32 10.35
C GLN A 273 -6.91 21.39 10.25
N ALA A 274 -6.90 22.34 11.19
CA ALA A 274 -5.79 23.29 11.27
C ALA A 274 -4.64 22.67 12.06
N SER A 275 -3.47 22.57 11.43
CA SER A 275 -2.28 21.95 12.03
C SER A 275 -1.19 23.00 12.29
N SER A 276 -0.48 22.85 13.40
CA SER A 276 0.73 23.61 13.72
C SER A 276 1.80 22.69 14.27
N LEU A 277 3.06 22.98 13.94
CA LEU A 277 4.22 22.22 14.41
C LEU A 277 4.90 22.96 15.56
N HIS A 278 5.33 22.20 16.55
CA HIS A 278 5.99 22.72 17.74
C HIS A 278 7.22 21.89 18.06
N VAL A 279 8.30 22.53 18.47
CA VAL A 279 9.47 21.88 19.05
C VAL A 279 9.33 21.85 20.56
N LEU A 280 9.51 20.69 21.14
CA LEU A 280 9.51 20.47 22.59
C LEU A 280 10.88 19.92 23.03
N ASP A 281 11.37 20.43 24.15
CA ASP A 281 12.50 19.86 24.85
C ASP A 281 12.05 18.67 25.73
N VAL A 282 12.88 17.67 25.90
CA VAL A 282 12.55 16.44 26.68
C VAL A 282 12.21 16.79 28.13
N VAL A 283 12.97 17.70 28.76
CA VAL A 283 12.88 17.94 30.21
C VAL A 283 12.20 19.25 30.55
N TRP A 284 12.53 20.34 29.87
CA TRP A 284 12.15 21.70 30.26
C TRP A 284 11.62 22.54 29.09
N GLY A 285 10.99 23.64 29.44
CA GLY A 285 10.57 24.65 28.49
C GLY A 285 9.13 24.52 27.99
N ARG A 286 8.63 25.59 27.39
CA ARG A 286 7.35 25.64 26.72
C ARG A 286 7.53 25.16 25.27
N PRO A 287 6.49 24.58 24.65
CA PRO A 287 6.51 24.30 23.23
C PRO A 287 6.84 25.55 22.42
N VAL A 288 7.82 25.45 21.51
CA VAL A 288 8.18 26.51 20.58
C VAL A 288 7.42 26.29 19.28
N ALA A 289 6.44 27.14 18.99
CA ALA A 289 5.68 27.07 17.76
C ALA A 289 6.57 27.45 16.55
N LEU A 290 6.57 26.64 15.51
CA LEU A 290 7.27 26.95 14.26
C LEU A 290 6.40 27.92 13.42
N ASN A 291 6.94 29.10 13.14
CA ASN A 291 6.28 30.08 12.28
C ASN A 291 6.47 29.71 10.80
N LEU A 292 5.47 29.05 10.24
CA LEU A 292 5.41 28.60 8.85
C LEU A 292 4.42 29.46 8.02
N GLY A 293 4.17 30.69 8.46
CA GLY A 293 3.16 31.55 7.88
C GLY A 293 1.73 31.07 8.17
N ASP A 294 0.78 31.36 7.29
CA ASP A 294 -0.58 30.84 7.43
C ASP A 294 -0.63 29.35 7.10
N THR A 295 -0.99 28.51 8.07
CA THR A 295 -1.10 27.06 7.93
C THR A 295 -2.54 26.56 7.82
N ARG A 296 -3.53 27.48 7.83
CA ARG A 296 -4.91 27.11 7.55
C ARG A 296 -5.02 26.63 6.11
N ASP A 297 -5.85 25.64 5.89
CA ASP A 297 -5.99 25.02 4.56
C ASP A 297 -4.65 24.53 3.95
N SER A 298 -3.77 23.97 4.81
CA SER A 298 -2.47 23.45 4.41
C SER A 298 -2.22 22.08 5.03
N TYR A 299 -1.37 21.28 4.37
CA TYR A 299 -0.83 20.04 4.93
C TYR A 299 0.66 20.24 5.26
N LEU A 300 1.04 19.84 6.46
CA LEU A 300 2.41 19.99 6.97
C LEU A 300 3.09 18.61 7.06
N GLN A 301 4.34 18.54 6.62
CA GLN A 301 5.16 17.35 6.73
C GLN A 301 6.58 17.73 7.17
N VAL A 302 7.06 17.11 8.25
CA VAL A 302 8.45 17.32 8.69
C VAL A 302 9.39 16.55 7.77
N MET A 303 10.29 17.26 7.09
CA MET A 303 11.30 16.64 6.23
C MET A 303 12.44 16.05 7.06
N GLY A 304 12.76 16.67 8.19
CA GLY A 304 13.78 16.22 9.12
C GLY A 304 14.52 17.36 9.82
N TRP A 305 15.34 16.97 10.78
CA TRP A 305 16.29 17.83 11.46
C TRP A 305 17.61 17.89 10.68
N LEU A 306 18.28 19.04 10.69
CA LEU A 306 19.69 19.07 10.29
C LEU A 306 20.55 18.33 11.33
N PRO A 307 21.69 17.73 10.93
CA PRO A 307 22.55 16.98 11.85
C PRO A 307 23.10 17.80 13.03
N ASP A 308 23.28 19.11 12.84
CA ASP A 308 23.70 20.07 13.88
C ASP A 308 22.54 20.63 14.71
N GLU A 309 21.32 20.15 14.45
CA GLU A 309 20.07 20.58 15.09
C GLU A 309 19.75 22.09 14.97
N SER A 310 20.41 22.79 14.06
CA SER A 310 20.20 24.23 13.87
C SER A 310 18.88 24.55 13.18
N ARG A 311 18.29 23.62 12.45
CA ARG A 311 17.02 23.81 11.73
C ARG A 311 16.20 22.52 11.68
N VAL A 312 14.87 22.72 11.60
CA VAL A 312 13.89 21.72 11.16
C VAL A 312 13.41 22.12 9.78
N LEU A 313 13.47 21.18 8.82
CA LEU A 313 12.90 21.40 7.49
C LEU A 313 11.47 20.88 7.45
N VAL A 314 10.57 21.67 6.85
CA VAL A 314 9.14 21.35 6.75
C VAL A 314 8.66 21.59 5.32
N ALA A 315 7.95 20.63 4.74
CA ALA A 315 7.20 20.79 3.51
C ALA A 315 5.75 21.20 3.86
N LYS A 316 5.32 22.35 3.35
CA LYS A 316 3.96 22.86 3.49
C LYS A 316 3.27 22.87 2.13
N TYR A 317 2.25 22.03 1.97
CA TYR A 317 1.44 21.94 0.77
C TYR A 317 0.18 22.79 0.93
N ASP A 318 -0.25 23.42 -0.16
CA ASP A 318 -1.58 24.02 -0.20
C ASP A 318 -2.68 22.94 -0.21
N ARG A 319 -3.89 23.33 0.14
CA ARG A 319 -5.06 22.43 0.25
C ARG A 319 -5.31 21.59 -1.00
N LEU A 320 -5.07 22.15 -2.19
CA LEU A 320 -5.32 21.48 -3.46
C LEU A 320 -4.14 20.65 -3.95
N LEU A 321 -3.00 20.68 -3.24
CA LEU A 321 -1.74 20.03 -3.63
C LEU A 321 -1.18 20.53 -4.97
N HIS A 322 -1.45 21.77 -5.31
CA HIS A 322 -0.94 22.43 -6.51
C HIS A 322 0.37 23.17 -6.27
N SER A 323 0.70 23.40 -5.01
CA SER A 323 1.96 24.03 -4.60
C SER A 323 2.52 23.45 -3.32
N VAL A 324 3.83 23.53 -3.18
CA VAL A 324 4.58 23.18 -1.96
C VAL A 324 5.62 24.24 -1.68
N GLU A 325 5.79 24.57 -0.41
CA GLU A 325 6.89 25.39 0.11
C GLU A 325 7.74 24.56 1.06
N VAL A 326 9.05 24.58 0.89
CA VAL A 326 9.98 24.03 1.86
C VAL A 326 10.45 25.15 2.78
N TRP A 327 10.19 24.99 4.06
CA TRP A 327 10.54 25.91 5.13
C TRP A 327 11.74 25.41 5.92
N ALA A 328 12.65 26.31 6.31
CA ALA A 328 13.70 26.05 7.29
C ALA A 328 13.39 26.86 8.55
N ALA A 329 13.06 26.18 9.63
CA ALA A 329 12.64 26.79 10.91
C ALA A 329 13.71 26.61 11.98
N ASP A 330 13.97 27.66 12.77
CA ASP A 330 14.84 27.61 13.93
C ASP A 330 14.09 26.95 15.10
N PRO A 331 14.58 25.82 15.62
CA PRO A 331 13.87 25.07 16.65
C PRO A 331 13.89 25.76 18.02
N SER A 332 14.68 26.79 18.22
CA SER A 332 14.81 27.52 19.49
C SER A 332 13.95 28.78 19.53
N THR A 333 13.76 29.47 18.41
CA THR A 333 12.98 30.70 18.30
C THR A 333 11.63 30.48 17.61
N GLY A 334 11.53 29.42 16.82
CA GLY A 334 10.38 29.17 15.96
C GLY A 334 10.44 29.94 14.64
N GLU A 335 11.39 30.82 14.41
CA GLU A 335 11.46 31.62 13.18
C GLU A 335 11.69 30.74 11.96
N GLY A 336 10.77 30.78 10.99
CA GLY A 336 10.82 30.04 9.74
C GLY A 336 11.01 30.95 8.53
N ARG A 337 11.70 30.44 7.52
CA ARG A 337 11.80 31.07 6.18
C ARG A 337 11.57 30.04 5.09
N VAL A 338 10.94 30.45 4.01
CA VAL A 338 10.85 29.63 2.79
C VAL A 338 12.23 29.55 2.15
N ILE A 339 12.67 28.35 1.83
CA ILE A 339 13.93 28.09 1.11
C ILE A 339 13.68 27.59 -0.32
N MET A 340 12.57 26.91 -0.59
CA MET A 340 12.23 26.42 -1.92
C MET A 340 10.70 26.42 -2.09
N SER A 341 10.23 26.66 -3.32
CA SER A 341 8.83 26.47 -3.67
C SER A 341 8.70 25.79 -5.03
N GLU A 342 7.64 25.01 -5.19
CA GLU A 342 7.26 24.40 -6.46
C GLU A 342 5.76 24.53 -6.68
N ARG A 343 5.35 24.72 -7.95
CA ARG A 343 3.96 24.79 -8.37
C ARG A 343 3.72 23.94 -9.61
N SER A 344 2.53 23.39 -9.71
CA SER A 344 2.03 22.71 -10.91
C SER A 344 0.74 23.35 -11.40
N PRO A 345 0.52 23.43 -12.72
CA PRO A 345 -0.76 23.88 -13.27
C PRO A 345 -1.91 22.88 -13.02
N THR A 346 -1.57 21.67 -12.64
CA THR A 346 -2.50 20.59 -12.30
C THR A 346 -2.34 20.26 -10.81
N PHE A 347 -1.63 19.21 -10.46
CA PHE A 347 -1.29 18.85 -9.09
C PHE A 347 0.18 18.37 -9.03
N LEU A 348 0.81 18.49 -7.87
CA LEU A 348 2.20 18.06 -7.65
C LEU A 348 2.27 16.59 -7.25
N THR A 349 1.30 16.16 -6.47
CA THR A 349 1.20 14.82 -5.91
C THR A 349 -0.26 14.55 -5.57
N ASN A 350 -0.61 13.31 -5.26
CA ASN A 350 -1.95 12.99 -4.84
C ASN A 350 -2.12 13.13 -3.32
N HIS A 351 -3.35 13.38 -2.88
CA HIS A 351 -3.69 13.56 -1.48
C HIS A 351 -3.31 12.34 -0.61
N HIS A 352 -3.40 11.16 -1.19
CA HIS A 352 -3.07 9.91 -0.50
C HIS A 352 -1.61 9.86 -0.06
N GLU A 353 -0.69 10.31 -0.91
CA GLU A 353 0.74 10.37 -0.58
C GLU A 353 1.02 11.41 0.52
N VAL A 354 0.40 12.59 0.45
CA VAL A 354 0.63 13.65 1.42
C VAL A 354 0.03 13.33 2.78
N VAL A 355 -1.19 12.77 2.83
CA VAL A 355 -1.91 12.57 4.10
C VAL A 355 -1.67 11.19 4.71
N TRP A 356 -1.50 10.14 3.88
CA TRP A 356 -1.40 8.76 4.36
C TRP A 356 -0.18 8.01 3.86
N GLY A 357 0.52 8.52 2.85
CA GLY A 357 1.70 7.87 2.28
C GLY A 357 2.95 8.02 3.15
N ASP A 358 3.91 7.17 2.89
CA ASP A 358 5.25 7.15 3.49
C ASP A 358 6.36 7.36 2.45
N ASP A 359 6.00 7.54 1.17
CA ASP A 359 6.93 7.81 0.07
C ASP A 359 7.04 9.31 -0.21
N PHE A 360 7.92 9.96 0.53
CA PHE A 360 8.14 11.39 0.39
C PHE A 360 8.97 11.74 -0.85
N PRO A 361 8.72 12.91 -1.49
CA PRO A 361 9.51 13.34 -2.64
C PRO A 361 10.91 13.85 -2.27
N TRP A 362 11.33 13.79 -1.01
CA TRP A 362 12.65 14.27 -0.57
C TRP A 362 13.48 13.20 0.10
N THR A 363 14.79 13.41 0.06
CA THR A 363 15.79 12.67 0.85
C THR A 363 16.83 13.65 1.35
N MET A 364 16.99 13.78 2.67
CA MET A 364 18.02 14.62 3.26
C MET A 364 19.42 14.08 2.93
N LEU A 365 20.35 14.96 2.59
CA LEU A 365 21.73 14.55 2.44
C LEU A 365 22.34 14.24 3.83
N PRO A 366 23.09 13.12 3.98
CA PRO A 366 23.61 12.69 5.26
C PRO A 366 24.52 13.71 5.97
N ASP A 367 25.21 14.59 5.21
CA ASP A 367 26.04 15.65 5.76
C ASP A 367 25.26 16.93 6.13
N GLY A 368 23.96 16.95 5.90
CA GLY A 368 23.11 18.11 6.18
C GLY A 368 23.33 19.31 5.26
N THR A 369 24.04 19.17 4.14
CA THR A 369 24.31 20.31 3.22
C THR A 369 23.17 20.63 2.28
N GLY A 370 22.12 19.80 2.25
CA GLY A 370 20.96 19.97 1.37
C GLY A 370 20.08 18.74 1.33
N PHE A 371 19.31 18.61 0.27
CA PHE A 371 18.38 17.50 0.06
C PHE A 371 18.23 17.16 -1.41
N LEU A 372 17.80 15.94 -1.69
CA LEU A 372 17.26 15.53 -2.99
C LEU A 372 15.75 15.77 -2.98
N TRP A 373 15.24 16.17 -4.14
CA TRP A 373 13.83 16.41 -4.36
C TRP A 373 13.37 15.69 -5.63
N ARG A 374 12.32 14.86 -5.56
CA ARG A 374 11.65 14.30 -6.73
C ARG A 374 10.61 15.28 -7.24
N SER A 375 10.52 15.43 -8.55
CA SER A 375 9.57 16.36 -9.18
C SER A 375 9.24 15.92 -10.61
N GLU A 376 7.98 16.06 -10.97
CA GLU A 376 7.46 15.82 -12.33
C GLU A 376 7.50 17.08 -13.22
N ARG A 377 8.21 18.14 -12.83
CA ARG A 377 8.24 19.45 -13.55
C ARG A 377 8.66 19.35 -15.01
N ASP A 378 9.40 18.32 -15.38
CA ASP A 378 9.85 18.04 -16.74
C ASP A 378 9.03 16.92 -17.43
N GLY A 379 7.83 16.60 -16.91
CA GLY A 379 6.92 15.61 -17.47
C GLY A 379 7.11 14.17 -16.98
N TRP A 380 8.15 13.93 -16.19
CA TRP A 380 8.46 12.65 -15.54
C TRP A 380 9.03 12.90 -14.14
N ASP A 381 8.83 11.98 -13.21
CA ASP A 381 9.39 12.10 -11.86
C ASP A 381 10.92 11.92 -11.90
N HIS A 382 11.65 13.00 -11.62
CA HIS A 382 13.10 13.06 -11.65
C HIS A 382 13.69 13.62 -10.38
N LEU A 383 14.99 13.32 -10.14
CA LEU A 383 15.75 13.76 -8.98
C LEU A 383 16.47 15.08 -9.25
N TYR A 384 16.30 16.02 -8.32
CA TYR A 384 16.95 17.32 -8.27
C TYR A 384 17.66 17.48 -6.93
N ARG A 385 18.89 18.01 -6.95
CA ARG A 385 19.67 18.32 -5.74
C ARG A 385 19.54 19.80 -5.41
N TYR A 386 19.20 20.09 -4.15
CA TYR A 386 19.10 21.45 -3.61
C TYR A 386 20.06 21.65 -2.44
N ASP A 387 20.60 22.89 -2.28
CA ASP A 387 21.27 23.31 -1.06
C ASP A 387 20.25 23.86 -0.04
N LEU A 388 20.71 24.17 1.19
CA LEU A 388 19.83 24.71 2.25
C LEU A 388 19.40 26.17 2.03
N ASN A 389 19.88 26.83 0.99
CA ASN A 389 19.38 28.14 0.56
C ASN A 389 18.31 28.02 -0.53
N GLY A 390 17.94 26.79 -0.90
CA GLY A 390 16.93 26.49 -1.92
C GLY A 390 17.43 26.67 -3.35
N ARG A 391 18.74 26.81 -3.55
CA ARG A 391 19.32 26.83 -4.90
C ARG A 391 19.38 25.40 -5.43
N MET A 392 18.83 25.17 -6.61
CA MET A 392 19.02 23.92 -7.34
C MET A 392 20.47 23.80 -7.76
N VAL A 393 21.17 22.81 -7.17
CA VAL A 393 22.59 22.54 -7.43
C VAL A 393 22.76 21.74 -8.72
N ALA A 394 21.89 20.72 -8.92
CA ALA A 394 21.95 19.85 -10.09
C ALA A 394 20.60 19.16 -10.35
N ARG A 395 20.29 18.91 -11.61
CA ARG A 395 19.38 17.86 -12.04
C ARG A 395 20.17 16.57 -12.14
N LEU A 396 19.75 15.51 -11.42
CA LEU A 396 20.49 14.26 -11.36
C LEU A 396 20.02 13.25 -12.40
N THR A 397 18.70 13.18 -12.67
CA THR A 397 18.14 12.23 -13.63
C THR A 397 17.36 12.94 -14.72
N GLN A 398 17.26 12.29 -15.89
CA GLN A 398 16.50 12.76 -17.04
C GLN A 398 16.12 11.60 -17.96
N GLY A 399 15.08 11.79 -18.77
CA GLY A 399 14.59 10.77 -19.71
C GLY A 399 13.09 10.54 -19.63
N SER A 400 12.58 9.56 -20.38
CA SER A 400 11.15 9.23 -20.42
C SER A 400 10.83 8.10 -19.44
N PHE A 401 11.12 8.29 -18.17
CA PHE A 401 10.87 7.31 -17.11
C PHE A 401 10.71 7.97 -15.74
N PRO A 402 9.88 7.42 -14.84
CA PRO A 402 9.79 7.91 -13.48
C PRO A 402 10.85 7.29 -12.56
N VAL A 403 11.44 8.09 -11.69
CA VAL A 403 12.11 7.65 -10.47
C VAL A 403 11.05 7.33 -9.44
N THR A 404 11.13 6.17 -8.79
CA THR A 404 10.11 5.75 -7.82
C THR A 404 10.54 5.95 -6.37
N SER A 405 11.84 5.84 -6.07
CA SER A 405 12.37 6.09 -4.72
C SER A 405 13.89 6.26 -4.73
N VAL A 406 14.42 6.95 -3.73
CA VAL A 406 15.86 6.98 -3.42
C VAL A 406 16.15 5.85 -2.44
N VAL A 407 17.08 4.97 -2.80
CA VAL A 407 17.49 3.85 -1.95
C VAL A 407 18.58 4.27 -0.99
N ARG A 408 19.59 5.02 -1.48
CA ARG A 408 20.73 5.49 -0.66
C ARG A 408 21.47 6.64 -1.33
N VAL A 409 21.95 7.55 -0.51
CA VAL A 409 22.95 8.57 -0.89
C VAL A 409 24.30 8.14 -0.29
N ASP A 410 25.26 7.79 -1.13
CA ASP A 410 26.66 7.51 -0.75
C ASP A 410 27.51 8.73 -1.06
N GLN A 411 27.61 9.64 -0.09
CA GLN A 411 28.38 10.86 -0.25
C GLN A 411 29.89 10.62 -0.35
N GLN A 412 30.39 9.55 0.30
CA GLN A 412 31.83 9.23 0.27
C GLN A 412 32.30 8.84 -1.13
N ARG A 413 31.44 8.07 -1.85
CA ARG A 413 31.72 7.64 -3.23
C ARG A 413 31.10 8.56 -4.28
N GLY A 414 30.28 9.52 -3.85
CA GLY A 414 29.60 10.48 -4.71
C GLY A 414 28.47 9.88 -5.55
N TRP A 415 27.73 8.87 -5.05
CA TRP A 415 26.65 8.21 -5.76
C TRP A 415 25.29 8.39 -5.09
N VAL A 416 24.24 8.50 -5.90
CA VAL A 416 22.84 8.32 -5.49
C VAL A 416 22.34 7.04 -6.12
N TYR A 417 21.88 6.10 -5.29
CA TYR A 417 21.21 4.86 -5.69
C TYR A 417 19.69 5.06 -5.61
N PHE A 418 18.97 4.72 -6.66
CA PHE A 418 17.54 4.96 -6.76
C PHE A 418 16.83 3.87 -7.57
N MET A 419 15.54 3.67 -7.31
CA MET A 419 14.67 2.80 -8.10
C MET A 419 13.98 3.61 -9.19
N ALA A 420 13.88 3.04 -10.39
CA ALA A 420 13.19 3.67 -11.51
C ALA A 420 12.61 2.64 -12.49
N GLN A 421 11.61 3.08 -13.27
CA GLN A 421 10.97 2.31 -14.34
C GLN A 421 11.55 2.74 -15.70
N GLY A 422 12.84 2.48 -15.91
CA GLY A 422 13.62 3.04 -17.01
C GLY A 422 13.63 2.22 -18.31
N ASP A 423 12.82 1.16 -18.43
CA ASP A 423 12.71 0.35 -19.65
C ASP A 423 11.44 0.71 -20.43
N PRO A 424 11.52 1.40 -21.58
CA PRO A 424 10.32 1.78 -22.34
C PRO A 424 9.53 0.58 -22.87
N ALA A 425 10.18 -0.56 -23.11
CA ALA A 425 9.53 -1.80 -23.56
C ALA A 425 8.78 -2.51 -22.43
N ARG A 426 9.13 -2.21 -21.17
CA ARG A 426 8.56 -2.78 -19.96
C ARG A 426 8.35 -1.68 -18.89
N PRO A 427 7.41 -0.76 -19.13
CA PRO A 427 7.28 0.48 -18.34
C PRO A 427 6.83 0.26 -16.88
N TYR A 428 6.52 -0.98 -16.49
CA TYR A 428 6.18 -1.34 -15.10
C TYR A 428 7.29 -2.16 -14.41
N ASP A 429 8.36 -2.54 -15.13
CA ASP A 429 9.53 -3.14 -14.51
C ASP A 429 10.31 -2.07 -13.76
N ARG A 430 10.71 -2.36 -12.53
CA ARG A 430 11.40 -1.41 -11.64
C ARG A 430 12.78 -1.95 -11.31
N HIS A 431 13.79 -1.15 -11.61
CA HIS A 431 15.20 -1.52 -11.46
C HIS A 431 15.96 -0.56 -10.56
N LEU A 432 17.08 -1.05 -9.99
CA LEU A 432 18.06 -0.21 -9.31
C LEU A 432 18.94 0.49 -10.34
N TYR A 433 19.13 1.79 -10.12
CA TYR A 433 20.06 2.64 -10.86
C TYR A 433 20.98 3.38 -9.89
N ARG A 434 22.07 3.92 -10.42
CA ARG A 434 22.87 4.94 -9.73
C ARG A 434 23.20 6.11 -10.66
N VAL A 435 23.42 7.27 -10.07
CA VAL A 435 23.83 8.49 -10.77
C VAL A 435 24.83 9.27 -9.89
N PRO A 436 25.77 10.03 -10.48
CA PRO A 436 26.66 10.88 -9.69
C PRO A 436 25.88 11.92 -8.89
N LEU A 437 26.17 12.06 -7.59
CA LEU A 437 25.57 13.06 -6.71
C LEU A 437 25.89 14.50 -7.13
N ALA A 438 27.02 14.70 -7.81
CA ALA A 438 27.42 16.00 -8.36
C ALA A 438 26.57 16.44 -9.57
N GLY A 439 25.82 15.51 -10.18
CA GLY A 439 25.10 15.74 -11.44
C GLY A 439 26.00 15.54 -12.68
N GLY A 440 25.44 15.82 -13.87
CA GLY A 440 26.17 15.77 -15.15
C GLY A 440 26.46 14.36 -15.71
N GLY A 441 26.02 13.30 -15.01
CA GLY A 441 26.22 11.92 -15.45
C GLY A 441 24.93 11.27 -15.98
N THR A 442 25.08 10.11 -16.65
CA THR A 442 23.97 9.27 -17.09
C THR A 442 23.63 8.25 -16.00
N ALA A 443 22.35 8.01 -15.79
CA ALA A 443 21.87 6.94 -14.89
C ALA A 443 22.34 5.57 -15.39
N GLN A 444 22.97 4.80 -14.52
CA GLN A 444 23.48 3.47 -14.77
C GLN A 444 22.56 2.43 -14.13
N ARG A 445 21.96 1.55 -14.92
CA ARG A 445 21.17 0.41 -14.42
C ARG A 445 22.09 -0.62 -13.78
N LEU A 446 21.76 -1.10 -12.58
CA LEU A 446 22.57 -2.02 -11.77
C LEU A 446 21.91 -3.40 -11.57
N SER A 447 20.59 -3.50 -11.71
CA SER A 447 19.86 -4.76 -11.60
C SER A 447 19.50 -5.31 -12.97
N GLU A 448 19.43 -6.63 -13.08
CA GLU A 448 19.15 -7.37 -14.31
C GLU A 448 18.02 -8.37 -14.07
N GLY A 449 17.31 -8.73 -15.14
CA GLY A 449 16.12 -9.57 -15.09
C GLY A 449 14.84 -8.74 -15.28
N ALA A 450 13.78 -9.38 -15.79
CA ALA A 450 12.50 -8.73 -16.01
C ALA A 450 11.66 -8.75 -14.73
N GLY A 451 11.03 -7.63 -14.38
CA GLY A 451 10.11 -7.50 -13.27
C GLY A 451 10.44 -6.38 -12.29
N VAL A 452 9.90 -6.49 -11.10
CA VAL A 452 10.08 -5.54 -10.02
C VAL A 452 11.17 -6.02 -9.08
N HIS A 453 12.22 -5.20 -8.94
CA HIS A 453 13.33 -5.43 -8.05
C HIS A 453 13.09 -4.78 -6.69
N GLU A 454 13.40 -5.51 -5.63
CA GLU A 454 13.47 -5.05 -4.25
C GLU A 454 14.93 -5.16 -3.78
N VAL A 455 15.51 -4.04 -3.40
CA VAL A 455 16.94 -3.93 -3.14
C VAL A 455 17.20 -3.57 -1.68
N THR A 456 18.12 -4.33 -1.04
CA THR A 456 18.67 -3.99 0.27
C THR A 456 20.16 -3.72 0.13
N MET A 457 20.58 -2.46 0.31
CA MET A 457 21.99 -2.08 0.26
C MET A 457 22.76 -2.64 1.45
N CYS A 458 23.99 -3.09 1.21
CA CYS A 458 24.92 -3.46 2.27
C CYS A 458 25.26 -2.24 3.15
N PRO A 459 25.61 -2.41 4.42
CA PRO A 459 25.89 -1.31 5.34
C PRO A 459 26.93 -0.32 4.81
N LEU A 460 27.98 -0.80 4.13
CA LEU A 460 29.05 0.00 3.56
C LEU A 460 28.79 0.49 2.11
N ALA A 461 27.60 0.25 1.58
CA ALA A 461 27.20 0.59 0.20
C ALA A 461 28.12 0.03 -0.91
N ASP A 462 28.85 -1.04 -0.64
CA ASP A 462 29.75 -1.72 -1.58
C ASP A 462 29.08 -2.88 -2.31
N CYS A 463 27.90 -3.29 -1.84
CA CYS A 463 27.08 -4.35 -2.42
C CYS A 463 25.59 -4.13 -2.14
N PHE A 464 24.74 -4.98 -2.72
CA PHE A 464 23.31 -5.04 -2.42
C PHE A 464 22.75 -6.45 -2.66
N VAL A 465 21.74 -6.80 -1.90
CA VAL A 465 20.89 -7.97 -2.13
C VAL A 465 19.75 -7.53 -3.04
N ASP A 466 19.60 -8.19 -4.18
CA ASP A 466 18.64 -7.90 -5.23
C ASP A 466 17.65 -9.07 -5.34
N SER A 467 16.39 -8.85 -4.93
CA SER A 467 15.30 -9.80 -5.06
C SER A 467 14.30 -9.27 -6.08
N TRP A 468 13.91 -10.08 -7.07
CA TRP A 468 12.94 -9.64 -8.07
C TRP A 468 11.98 -10.75 -8.47
N SER A 469 10.83 -10.35 -8.98
CA SER A 469 9.83 -11.20 -9.61
C SER A 469 8.99 -10.41 -10.62
N SER A 470 8.26 -11.14 -11.48
CA SER A 470 7.23 -10.57 -12.34
C SER A 470 5.93 -11.37 -12.20
N PRO A 471 4.80 -10.95 -12.76
CA PRO A 471 3.55 -11.72 -12.66
C PRO A 471 3.68 -13.17 -13.18
N ALA A 472 4.56 -13.40 -14.16
CA ALA A 472 4.83 -14.71 -14.75
C ALA A 472 6.12 -15.37 -14.25
N GLY A 473 7.03 -14.61 -13.63
CA GLY A 473 8.35 -15.07 -13.16
C GLY A 473 8.42 -15.17 -11.63
N PRO A 474 8.69 -16.36 -11.06
CA PRO A 474 8.78 -16.53 -9.61
C PRO A 474 9.97 -15.73 -9.03
N PRO A 475 10.00 -15.52 -7.69
CA PRO A 475 11.06 -14.76 -7.04
C PRO A 475 12.45 -15.37 -7.21
N HIS A 476 13.42 -14.50 -7.48
CA HIS A 476 14.85 -14.79 -7.49
C HIS A 476 15.57 -13.80 -6.59
N THR A 477 16.69 -14.21 -6.00
CA THR A 477 17.55 -13.31 -5.21
C THR A 477 19.02 -13.58 -5.47
N VAL A 478 19.78 -12.50 -5.67
CA VAL A 478 21.23 -12.53 -5.84
C VAL A 478 21.92 -11.49 -4.95
N LEU A 479 23.20 -11.70 -4.66
CA LEU A 479 24.08 -10.67 -4.13
C LEU A 479 24.82 -10.02 -5.31
N ARG A 480 24.82 -8.67 -5.36
CA ARG A 480 25.54 -7.88 -6.36
C ARG A 480 26.50 -6.89 -5.71
N ARG A 481 27.57 -6.54 -6.40
CA ARG A 481 28.40 -5.39 -6.07
C ARG A 481 27.68 -4.09 -6.40
N SER A 482 28.13 -2.99 -5.84
CA SER A 482 27.57 -1.66 -6.06
C SER A 482 27.69 -1.15 -7.51
N ASP A 483 28.46 -1.82 -8.36
CA ASP A 483 28.55 -1.58 -9.82
C ASP A 483 27.57 -2.43 -10.63
N GLY A 484 26.78 -3.32 -9.99
CA GLY A 484 25.82 -4.20 -10.59
C GLY A 484 26.33 -5.63 -10.87
N ALA A 485 27.64 -5.88 -10.76
CA ALA A 485 28.20 -7.21 -11.00
C ALA A 485 27.66 -8.24 -10.01
N GLN A 486 27.15 -9.35 -10.48
CA GLN A 486 26.66 -10.45 -9.64
C GLN A 486 27.82 -11.15 -8.93
N VAL A 487 27.70 -11.32 -7.62
CA VAL A 487 28.64 -12.05 -6.77
C VAL A 487 28.21 -13.51 -6.66
N THR A 488 26.96 -13.75 -6.27
CA THR A 488 26.42 -15.11 -6.10
C THR A 488 24.90 -15.13 -6.14
N ALA A 489 24.31 -16.30 -6.48
CA ALA A 489 22.88 -16.55 -6.31
C ALA A 489 22.59 -16.91 -4.84
N LEU A 490 21.51 -16.38 -4.32
CA LEU A 490 21.09 -16.58 -2.92
C LEU A 490 19.84 -17.45 -2.81
N GLY A 491 18.89 -17.29 -3.72
CA GLY A 491 17.64 -18.03 -3.71
C GLY A 491 16.92 -18.01 -5.04
N GLU A 492 16.25 -19.11 -5.32
CA GLU A 492 15.31 -19.27 -6.44
C GLU A 492 14.04 -19.94 -5.89
N ALA A 493 12.87 -19.41 -6.23
CA ALA A 493 11.63 -19.97 -5.72
C ALA A 493 11.27 -21.28 -6.41
N SER A 494 10.94 -22.31 -5.63
CA SER A 494 10.27 -23.49 -6.13
C SER A 494 8.78 -23.24 -6.25
N ILE A 495 8.25 -23.48 -7.47
CA ILE A 495 6.82 -23.45 -7.79
C ILE A 495 6.25 -24.84 -8.10
N ASP A 496 6.90 -25.90 -7.66
CA ASP A 496 6.47 -27.26 -7.96
C ASP A 496 5.10 -27.61 -7.37
N ARG A 497 4.79 -27.06 -6.19
CA ARG A 497 3.45 -27.21 -5.59
C ARG A 497 2.41 -26.48 -6.46
N LEU A 498 2.74 -25.30 -6.94
CA LEU A 498 1.88 -24.49 -7.79
C LEU A 498 1.65 -25.16 -9.14
N ARG A 499 2.69 -25.75 -9.75
CA ARG A 499 2.58 -26.53 -11.00
C ARG A 499 1.64 -27.72 -10.84
N ARG A 500 1.68 -28.43 -9.69
CA ARG A 500 0.78 -29.55 -9.42
C ARG A 500 -0.70 -29.17 -9.34
N VAL A 501 -1.02 -27.94 -8.98
CA VAL A 501 -2.40 -27.44 -8.99
C VAL A 501 -2.78 -26.76 -10.32
N GLY A 502 -1.96 -26.96 -11.37
CA GLY A 502 -2.29 -26.49 -12.73
C GLY A 502 -1.93 -25.04 -13.01
N TRP A 503 -0.84 -24.52 -12.43
CA TRP A 503 -0.43 -23.15 -12.67
C TRP A 503 -0.10 -22.88 -14.14
N THR A 504 -0.66 -21.78 -14.64
CA THR A 504 -0.34 -21.17 -15.92
C THR A 504 0.09 -19.72 -15.69
N PRO A 505 1.17 -19.24 -16.34
CA PRO A 505 1.58 -17.85 -16.23
C PRO A 505 0.49 -16.92 -16.81
N PRO A 506 0.25 -15.76 -16.20
CA PRO A 506 -0.62 -14.75 -16.79
C PRO A 506 -0.04 -14.27 -18.12
N ARG A 507 -0.92 -13.85 -19.02
CA ARG A 507 -0.53 -13.27 -20.31
C ARG A 507 -0.57 -11.76 -20.23
N GLU A 508 0.37 -11.11 -20.89
CA GLU A 508 0.39 -9.65 -21.02
C GLU A 508 0.02 -9.24 -22.45
N TYR A 509 -0.78 -8.18 -22.55
CA TYR A 509 -1.18 -7.58 -23.81
C TYR A 509 -1.03 -6.07 -23.75
N VAL A 510 -0.84 -5.46 -24.93
CA VAL A 510 -0.89 -4.02 -25.10
C VAL A 510 -2.07 -3.68 -26.00
N VAL A 511 -2.88 -2.72 -25.55
CA VAL A 511 -4.03 -2.16 -26.28
C VAL A 511 -3.94 -0.64 -26.28
N LYS A 512 -4.71 0.03 -27.14
CA LYS A 512 -4.79 1.49 -27.14
C LYS A 512 -5.89 1.98 -26.23
N ALA A 513 -5.62 3.08 -25.51
CA ALA A 513 -6.63 3.84 -24.80
C ALA A 513 -7.68 4.42 -25.78
N ALA A 514 -8.75 4.98 -25.25
CA ALA A 514 -9.80 5.59 -26.06
C ALA A 514 -9.34 6.80 -26.91
N ASP A 515 -8.15 7.36 -26.62
CA ASP A 515 -7.53 8.40 -27.46
C ASP A 515 -6.88 7.85 -28.74
N GLY A 516 -6.84 6.50 -28.92
CA GLY A 516 -6.26 5.82 -30.06
C GLY A 516 -4.72 5.82 -30.12
N SER A 517 -4.04 6.46 -29.18
CA SER A 517 -2.58 6.67 -29.20
C SER A 517 -1.85 6.06 -28.01
N THR A 518 -2.37 6.23 -26.80
CA THR A 518 -1.73 5.82 -25.55
C THR A 518 -1.79 4.30 -25.36
N ASP A 519 -0.64 3.68 -25.10
CA ASP A 519 -0.57 2.26 -24.78
C ASP A 519 -1.02 1.96 -23.36
N LEU A 520 -1.95 1.01 -23.22
CA LEU A 520 -2.40 0.43 -21.96
C LEU A 520 -1.92 -1.03 -21.87
N TRP A 521 -1.35 -1.36 -20.73
CA TRP A 521 -0.85 -2.69 -20.44
C TRP A 521 -1.86 -3.50 -19.66
N VAL A 522 -2.14 -4.71 -20.14
CA VAL A 522 -3.18 -5.59 -19.61
C VAL A 522 -2.54 -6.87 -19.09
N THR A 523 -2.90 -7.29 -17.89
CA THR A 523 -2.61 -8.63 -17.35
C THR A 523 -3.88 -9.48 -17.44
N MET A 524 -3.77 -10.67 -18.04
CA MET A 524 -4.86 -11.62 -18.23
C MET A 524 -4.54 -12.94 -17.55
N TYR A 525 -5.43 -13.39 -16.66
CA TYR A 525 -5.41 -14.71 -16.05
C TYR A 525 -6.37 -15.65 -16.80
N LEU A 526 -5.93 -16.86 -17.09
CA LEU A 526 -6.69 -17.91 -17.76
C LEU A 526 -6.93 -19.08 -16.80
N PRO A 527 -7.98 -19.88 -17.01
CA PRO A 527 -8.22 -21.10 -16.23
C PRO A 527 -7.06 -22.10 -16.37
N PHE A 528 -6.81 -22.93 -15.35
CA PHE A 528 -5.80 -23.97 -15.39
C PHE A 528 -6.06 -25.02 -16.51
N ASP A 529 -7.33 -25.22 -16.85
CA ASP A 529 -7.81 -26.11 -17.92
C ASP A 529 -8.20 -25.35 -19.20
N PHE A 530 -7.47 -24.24 -19.48
CA PHE A 530 -7.75 -23.36 -20.60
C PHE A 530 -7.64 -24.09 -21.95
N ASP A 531 -8.70 -23.97 -22.75
CA ASP A 531 -8.78 -24.46 -24.12
C ASP A 531 -9.20 -23.29 -25.03
N SER A 532 -8.34 -22.91 -25.96
CA SER A 532 -8.55 -21.78 -26.88
C SER A 532 -9.71 -21.97 -27.86
N THR A 533 -10.25 -23.18 -27.98
CA THR A 533 -11.41 -23.50 -28.83
C THR A 533 -12.74 -23.24 -28.11
N ARG A 534 -12.73 -23.06 -26.80
CA ARG A 534 -13.88 -22.75 -25.98
C ARG A 534 -14.06 -21.24 -25.80
N SER A 535 -15.27 -20.83 -25.46
CA SER A 535 -15.60 -19.44 -25.15
C SER A 535 -15.80 -19.26 -23.64
N TYR A 536 -15.17 -18.24 -23.07
CA TYR A 536 -15.16 -17.97 -21.63
C TYR A 536 -15.75 -16.59 -21.32
N PRO A 537 -16.61 -16.47 -20.28
CA PRO A 537 -17.01 -15.16 -19.77
C PRO A 537 -15.79 -14.41 -19.22
N VAL A 538 -15.87 -13.09 -19.25
CA VAL A 538 -14.80 -12.21 -18.84
C VAL A 538 -15.14 -11.52 -17.53
N VAL A 539 -14.18 -11.40 -16.62
CA VAL A 539 -14.31 -10.55 -15.43
C VAL A 539 -13.15 -9.57 -15.40
N GLU A 540 -13.44 -8.29 -15.34
CA GLU A 540 -12.45 -7.25 -15.17
C GLU A 540 -12.38 -6.79 -13.72
N PHE A 541 -11.16 -6.62 -13.21
CA PHE A 541 -10.88 -5.87 -11.99
C PHE A 541 -10.30 -4.52 -12.32
N LEU A 542 -10.87 -3.45 -11.76
CA LEU A 542 -10.34 -2.10 -11.91
C LEU A 542 -10.29 -1.37 -10.56
N TYR A 543 -9.43 -0.36 -10.52
CA TYR A 543 -9.45 0.67 -9.49
C TYR A 543 -9.64 2.06 -10.11
N ALA A 544 -8.88 2.36 -11.16
CA ALA A 544 -8.91 3.58 -11.97
C ALA A 544 -8.77 4.90 -11.18
N GLY A 545 -8.35 4.81 -9.91
CA GLY A 545 -8.08 5.97 -9.08
C GLY A 545 -6.69 6.55 -9.34
N PRO A 546 -6.51 7.88 -9.26
CA PRO A 546 -5.24 8.54 -9.55
C PRO A 546 -4.18 8.36 -8.47
N GLN A 547 -4.46 7.64 -7.39
CA GLN A 547 -3.52 7.43 -6.30
C GLN A 547 -2.83 6.07 -6.33
N VAL A 548 -3.31 5.09 -7.12
CA VAL A 548 -2.72 3.75 -7.14
C VAL A 548 -2.88 3.06 -8.49
N ALA A 549 -1.82 2.40 -8.94
CA ALA A 549 -1.87 1.41 -10.02
C ALA A 549 -2.15 0.02 -9.43
N VAL A 550 -3.02 -0.75 -10.08
CA VAL A 550 -3.50 -2.05 -9.57
C VAL A 550 -3.18 -3.23 -10.51
N ARG A 551 -2.60 -2.96 -11.68
CA ARG A 551 -2.11 -4.04 -12.52
C ARG A 551 -0.99 -4.79 -11.78
N PRO A 552 -1.08 -6.12 -11.65
CA PRO A 552 -0.06 -6.89 -10.94
C PRO A 552 1.32 -6.70 -11.57
N THR A 553 2.34 -6.50 -10.74
CA THR A 553 3.72 -6.30 -11.15
C THR A 553 4.67 -7.35 -10.60
N THR A 554 4.25 -8.12 -9.58
CA THR A 554 5.04 -9.17 -8.95
C THR A 554 4.35 -10.53 -9.00
N PHE A 555 5.09 -11.61 -8.68
CA PHE A 555 4.59 -12.98 -8.78
C PHE A 555 3.49 -13.32 -7.79
N ALA A 556 3.68 -12.95 -6.54
CA ALA A 556 2.81 -13.32 -5.40
C ALA A 556 2.15 -12.09 -4.78
N GLU A 557 1.61 -11.21 -5.62
CA GLU A 557 0.93 -10.02 -5.13
C GLU A 557 -0.38 -10.39 -4.43
N PRO A 558 -0.56 -9.99 -3.14
CA PRO A 558 -1.73 -10.35 -2.35
C PRO A 558 -2.96 -9.52 -2.73
N GLY A 559 -4.10 -9.81 -2.09
CA GLY A 559 -5.34 -9.05 -2.24
C GLY A 559 -6.04 -9.28 -3.59
N PRO A 560 -6.43 -8.23 -4.31
CA PRO A 560 -7.18 -8.36 -5.56
C PRO A 560 -6.49 -9.21 -6.62
N ALA A 561 -5.17 -9.11 -6.77
CA ALA A 561 -4.42 -9.92 -7.74
C ALA A 561 -4.49 -11.41 -7.42
N GLN A 562 -4.38 -11.78 -6.14
CA GLN A 562 -4.53 -13.17 -5.70
C GLN A 562 -5.95 -13.69 -5.96
N TYR A 563 -6.98 -12.91 -5.60
CA TYR A 563 -8.37 -13.27 -5.86
C TYR A 563 -8.65 -13.43 -7.36
N ASN A 564 -8.19 -12.51 -8.20
CA ASN A 564 -8.37 -12.56 -9.66
C ASN A 564 -7.75 -13.81 -10.27
N ARG A 565 -6.57 -14.19 -9.80
CA ARG A 565 -5.89 -15.42 -10.19
C ARG A 565 -6.68 -16.67 -9.77
N ALA A 566 -7.27 -16.65 -8.56
CA ALA A 566 -8.14 -17.72 -8.11
C ALA A 566 -9.43 -17.77 -8.95
N LEU A 567 -10.11 -16.65 -9.17
CA LEU A 567 -11.36 -16.54 -9.91
C LEU A 567 -11.25 -17.11 -11.33
N ALA A 568 -10.12 -16.89 -12.01
CA ALA A 568 -9.87 -17.44 -13.34
C ALA A 568 -10.04 -18.96 -13.38
N ASN A 569 -9.62 -19.67 -12.33
CA ASN A 569 -9.69 -21.13 -12.25
C ASN A 569 -11.12 -21.69 -12.11
N LEU A 570 -12.12 -20.83 -11.93
CA LEU A 570 -13.54 -21.24 -12.01
C LEU A 570 -14.08 -21.26 -13.45
N GLY A 571 -13.27 -20.86 -14.44
CA GLY A 571 -13.62 -20.84 -15.85
C GLY A 571 -13.88 -19.45 -16.40
N PHE A 572 -13.33 -18.42 -15.77
CA PHE A 572 -13.35 -17.05 -16.29
C PHE A 572 -12.03 -16.68 -16.97
N VAL A 573 -12.10 -15.80 -17.95
CA VAL A 573 -10.95 -14.96 -18.33
C VAL A 573 -10.97 -13.75 -17.43
N VAL A 574 -9.91 -13.53 -16.63
CA VAL A 574 -9.85 -12.40 -15.72
C VAL A 574 -8.81 -11.40 -16.19
N VAL A 575 -9.21 -10.13 -16.29
CA VAL A 575 -8.43 -9.04 -16.87
C VAL A 575 -8.20 -7.94 -15.82
N THR A 576 -7.01 -7.39 -15.81
CA THR A 576 -6.66 -6.20 -15.00
C THR A 576 -5.77 -5.28 -15.82
N LEU A 577 -6.09 -3.99 -15.83
CA LEU A 577 -5.27 -2.95 -16.46
C LEU A 577 -5.32 -1.65 -15.65
N ASP A 578 -4.31 -0.81 -15.85
CA ASP A 578 -4.28 0.56 -15.39
C ASP A 578 -4.49 1.49 -16.60
N ALA A 579 -5.63 2.21 -16.60
CA ALA A 579 -5.97 3.17 -17.63
C ALA A 579 -5.27 4.51 -17.38
N ARG A 580 -5.41 5.46 -18.32
CA ARG A 580 -4.94 6.83 -18.13
C ARG A 580 -5.51 7.43 -16.84
N GLY A 581 -4.78 8.35 -16.24
CA GLY A 581 -5.14 8.95 -14.95
C GLY A 581 -4.58 8.20 -13.75
N THR A 582 -4.01 6.99 -13.91
CA THR A 582 -3.32 6.26 -12.84
C THR A 582 -1.84 6.68 -12.73
N PRO A 583 -1.20 6.55 -11.55
CA PRO A 583 0.19 6.96 -11.34
C PRO A 583 1.22 5.97 -11.92
N GLY A 584 2.52 6.31 -11.84
CA GLY A 584 3.64 5.43 -12.20
C GLY A 584 4.01 5.46 -13.69
N ARG A 585 3.51 6.46 -14.42
CA ARG A 585 3.88 6.77 -15.82
C ARG A 585 4.29 8.25 -15.94
N SER A 586 4.18 8.82 -17.14
CA SER A 586 4.43 10.26 -17.34
C SER A 586 3.38 11.11 -16.62
N LYS A 587 3.75 12.37 -16.31
CA LYS A 587 2.82 13.35 -15.79
C LYS A 587 1.60 13.54 -16.71
N ALA A 588 1.81 13.57 -18.02
CA ALA A 588 0.71 13.67 -18.99
C ALA A 588 -0.26 12.49 -18.95
N PHE A 589 0.24 11.28 -18.66
CA PHE A 589 -0.61 10.10 -18.49
C PHE A 589 -1.45 10.18 -17.21
N HIS A 590 -0.88 10.72 -16.14
CA HIS A 590 -1.54 10.89 -14.84
C HIS A 590 -2.50 12.09 -14.84
N ASP A 591 -2.04 13.25 -15.32
CA ASP A 591 -2.78 14.51 -15.22
C ASP A 591 -4.05 14.56 -16.09
N VAL A 592 -4.28 13.58 -16.97
CA VAL A 592 -5.52 13.53 -17.76
C VAL A 592 -6.77 13.53 -16.88
N VAL A 593 -6.68 13.07 -15.64
CA VAL A 593 -7.77 13.05 -14.66
C VAL A 593 -8.15 14.46 -14.18
N PHE A 594 -7.21 15.42 -14.26
CA PHE A 594 -7.43 16.77 -13.76
C PHE A 594 -8.61 17.45 -14.46
N ARG A 595 -9.66 17.78 -13.69
CA ARG A 595 -10.95 18.34 -14.10
C ARG A 595 -11.74 17.48 -15.11
N LYS A 596 -11.35 16.19 -15.28
CA LYS A 596 -11.99 15.25 -16.20
C LYS A 596 -12.47 13.96 -15.56
N TRP A 597 -12.51 13.92 -14.24
CA TRP A 597 -12.93 12.76 -13.46
C TRP A 597 -14.26 12.18 -13.95
N GLY A 598 -14.31 10.87 -14.17
CA GLY A 598 -15.51 10.13 -14.59
C GLY A 598 -15.86 10.28 -16.06
N THR A 599 -14.97 10.83 -16.91
CA THR A 599 -15.29 11.10 -18.33
C THR A 599 -14.61 10.17 -19.33
N PHE A 600 -13.42 9.64 -19.01
CA PHE A 600 -12.60 8.87 -19.96
C PHE A 600 -12.26 7.47 -19.48
N GLU A 601 -12.28 7.23 -18.17
CA GLU A 601 -11.75 6.00 -17.56
C GLU A 601 -12.51 4.76 -18.07
N ILE A 602 -13.83 4.80 -18.06
CA ILE A 602 -14.64 3.67 -18.56
C ILE A 602 -14.49 3.50 -20.07
N ALA A 603 -14.28 4.57 -20.82
CA ALA A 603 -14.01 4.46 -22.26
C ALA A 603 -12.68 3.74 -22.55
N ASP A 604 -11.63 4.01 -21.76
CA ASP A 604 -10.35 3.31 -21.86
C ASP A 604 -10.50 1.82 -21.53
N HIS A 605 -11.18 1.48 -20.41
CA HIS A 605 -11.41 0.10 -19.98
C HIS A 605 -12.28 -0.68 -20.97
N ALA A 606 -13.45 -0.15 -21.35
CA ALA A 606 -14.34 -0.78 -22.32
C ALA A 606 -13.68 -0.92 -23.70
N GLY A 607 -12.90 0.09 -24.11
CA GLY A 607 -12.10 0.05 -25.34
C GLY A 607 -11.07 -1.07 -25.31
N ALA A 608 -10.40 -1.29 -24.18
CA ALA A 608 -9.45 -2.38 -23.99
C ALA A 608 -10.12 -3.76 -24.11
N ILE A 609 -11.27 -3.95 -23.45
CA ILE A 609 -12.04 -5.22 -23.52
C ILE A 609 -12.46 -5.51 -24.96
N ARG A 610 -13.00 -4.51 -25.71
CA ARG A 610 -13.37 -4.71 -27.12
C ARG A 610 -12.18 -5.08 -28.01
N GLN A 611 -11.02 -4.40 -27.85
CA GLN A 611 -9.81 -4.71 -28.60
C GLN A 611 -9.27 -6.12 -28.31
N LEU A 612 -9.32 -6.55 -27.05
CA LEU A 612 -8.92 -7.91 -26.67
C LEU A 612 -9.87 -8.94 -27.27
N GLY A 613 -11.19 -8.75 -27.16
CA GLY A 613 -12.18 -9.67 -27.71
C GLY A 613 -12.09 -9.79 -29.24
N ALA A 614 -11.78 -8.71 -29.94
CA ALA A 614 -11.57 -8.76 -31.39
C ALA A 614 -10.33 -9.58 -31.79
N ARG A 615 -9.33 -9.69 -30.92
CA ARG A 615 -8.08 -10.45 -31.16
C ARG A 615 -8.12 -11.87 -30.59
N LEU A 616 -8.97 -12.13 -29.60
CA LEU A 616 -8.98 -13.33 -28.78
C LEU A 616 -10.38 -13.95 -28.78
N PRO A 617 -10.70 -14.82 -29.76
CA PRO A 617 -12.04 -15.39 -29.97
C PRO A 617 -12.60 -16.18 -28.77
N PHE A 618 -11.74 -16.61 -27.86
CA PHE A 618 -12.16 -17.30 -26.64
C PHE A 618 -12.79 -16.37 -25.58
N MET A 619 -12.70 -15.04 -25.74
CA MET A 619 -13.37 -14.08 -24.86
C MET A 619 -14.83 -13.87 -25.29
N ASP A 620 -15.78 -14.24 -24.45
CA ASP A 620 -17.20 -14.03 -24.70
C ASP A 620 -17.61 -12.62 -24.25
N LEU A 621 -17.64 -11.69 -25.18
CA LEU A 621 -18.04 -10.31 -24.89
C LEU A 621 -19.53 -10.13 -24.62
N THR A 622 -20.36 -11.17 -24.75
CA THR A 622 -21.77 -11.11 -24.30
C THR A 622 -21.92 -11.36 -22.80
N ARG A 623 -20.86 -11.82 -22.13
CA ARG A 623 -20.84 -12.19 -20.71
C ARG A 623 -19.63 -11.56 -20.02
N VAL A 624 -19.63 -10.22 -19.91
CA VAL A 624 -18.54 -9.47 -19.26
C VAL A 624 -19.04 -8.90 -17.93
N GLY A 625 -18.33 -9.23 -16.87
CA GLY A 625 -18.48 -8.65 -15.54
C GLY A 625 -17.33 -7.72 -15.17
N ILE A 626 -17.55 -6.88 -14.17
CA ILE A 626 -16.55 -5.96 -13.63
C ILE A 626 -16.68 -5.89 -12.11
N TRP A 627 -15.56 -5.71 -11.42
CA TRP A 627 -15.60 -5.46 -9.98
C TRP A 627 -14.51 -4.48 -9.54
N GLY A 628 -14.80 -3.79 -8.44
CA GLY A 628 -13.87 -2.88 -7.85
C GLY A 628 -14.28 -2.46 -6.44
N ARG A 629 -13.31 -1.93 -5.69
CA ARG A 629 -13.48 -1.46 -4.31
C ARG A 629 -13.15 0.02 -4.23
N SER A 630 -13.80 0.74 -3.29
CA SER A 630 -13.54 2.16 -3.07
C SER A 630 -13.75 2.96 -4.37
N TRP A 631 -12.71 3.58 -4.89
CA TRP A 631 -12.75 4.23 -6.21
C TRP A 631 -13.02 3.23 -7.33
N GLY A 632 -12.50 2.01 -7.26
CA GLY A 632 -12.85 0.94 -8.18
C GLY A 632 -14.34 0.58 -8.13
N GLY A 633 -14.96 0.64 -6.95
CA GLY A 633 -16.42 0.47 -6.81
C GLY A 633 -17.19 1.60 -7.50
N HIS A 634 -16.73 2.84 -7.37
CA HIS A 634 -17.28 3.98 -8.12
C HIS A 634 -17.26 3.73 -9.62
N TYR A 635 -16.12 3.28 -10.17
CA TYR A 635 -16.00 3.03 -11.61
C TYR A 635 -16.69 1.74 -12.06
N ALA A 636 -16.78 0.72 -11.23
CA ALA A 636 -17.53 -0.49 -11.57
C ALA A 636 -19.05 -0.20 -11.74
N LEU A 637 -19.63 0.70 -10.94
CA LEU A 637 -20.98 1.20 -11.17
C LEU A 637 -21.08 2.01 -12.48
N ARG A 638 -20.12 2.91 -12.70
CA ARG A 638 -20.07 3.71 -13.94
C ARG A 638 -20.00 2.84 -15.19
N ALA A 639 -19.35 1.69 -15.12
CA ALA A 639 -19.27 0.75 -16.23
C ALA A 639 -20.65 0.27 -16.68
N LEU A 640 -21.54 -0.08 -15.74
CA LEU A 640 -22.94 -0.47 -16.06
C LEU A 640 -23.79 0.70 -16.60
N ALA A 641 -23.40 1.94 -16.31
CA ALA A 641 -24.12 3.13 -16.76
C ALA A 641 -23.58 3.71 -18.07
N GLN A 642 -22.25 3.65 -18.29
CA GLN A 642 -21.58 4.32 -19.41
C GLN A 642 -21.19 3.38 -20.55
N ALA A 643 -21.05 2.05 -20.26
CA ALA A 643 -20.73 1.04 -21.26
C ALA A 643 -21.58 -0.25 -21.06
N PRO A 644 -22.92 -0.14 -21.03
CA PRO A 644 -23.81 -1.30 -20.81
C PRO A 644 -23.79 -2.29 -21.99
N ASP A 645 -23.25 -1.91 -23.14
CA ASP A 645 -22.98 -2.77 -24.27
C ASP A 645 -21.75 -3.67 -24.09
N VAL A 646 -20.90 -3.38 -23.11
CA VAL A 646 -19.73 -4.20 -22.74
C VAL A 646 -19.99 -4.95 -21.44
N TYR A 647 -20.45 -4.24 -20.39
CA TYR A 647 -20.55 -4.81 -19.06
C TYR A 647 -22.00 -5.18 -18.71
N SER A 648 -22.23 -6.47 -18.38
CA SER A 648 -23.54 -7.02 -18.03
C SER A 648 -23.74 -7.26 -16.53
N ALA A 649 -22.65 -7.28 -15.74
CA ALA A 649 -22.69 -7.51 -14.28
C ALA A 649 -21.58 -6.73 -13.56
N ALA A 650 -21.90 -6.10 -12.43
CA ALA A 650 -20.91 -5.41 -11.60
C ALA A 650 -21.04 -5.77 -10.12
N SER A 651 -19.88 -6.07 -9.47
CA SER A 651 -19.76 -6.12 -8.01
C SER A 651 -19.04 -4.88 -7.52
N VAL A 652 -19.75 -4.04 -6.81
CA VAL A 652 -19.37 -2.71 -6.35
C VAL A 652 -19.18 -2.76 -4.85
N GLU A 653 -17.96 -2.47 -4.36
CA GLU A 653 -17.62 -2.66 -2.96
C GLU A 653 -17.12 -1.36 -2.31
N VAL A 654 -17.69 -1.00 -1.16
CA VAL A 654 -17.38 0.21 -0.36
C VAL A 654 -17.11 1.45 -1.23
N PRO A 655 -18.00 1.82 -2.14
CA PRO A 655 -17.77 2.84 -3.16
C PRO A 655 -17.89 4.26 -2.60
N GLY A 656 -17.01 5.17 -3.05
CA GLY A 656 -17.21 6.61 -2.91
C GLY A 656 -17.96 7.16 -4.12
N PHE A 657 -19.27 7.34 -4.05
CA PHE A 657 -20.10 7.76 -5.20
C PHE A 657 -20.21 9.26 -5.40
N ASP A 658 -20.16 10.01 -4.29
CA ASP A 658 -20.37 11.46 -4.28
C ASP A 658 -19.04 12.16 -3.93
N PRO A 659 -18.40 12.86 -4.88
CA PRO A 659 -17.10 13.48 -4.62
C PRO A 659 -17.15 14.60 -3.55
N VAL A 660 -18.34 15.12 -3.23
CA VAL A 660 -18.51 16.08 -2.13
C VAL A 660 -18.26 15.39 -0.77
N GLY A 661 -18.41 14.08 -0.68
CA GLY A 661 -18.24 13.31 0.55
C GLY A 661 -16.81 13.32 1.12
N ASN A 662 -15.79 13.68 0.32
CA ASN A 662 -14.40 13.59 0.75
C ASN A 662 -13.52 14.67 0.10
N GLN A 663 -12.65 15.33 0.90
CA GLN A 663 -11.70 16.34 0.42
C GLN A 663 -10.65 15.79 -0.57
N LEU A 664 -10.44 14.48 -0.66
CA LEU A 664 -9.51 13.86 -1.61
C LEU A 664 -9.75 14.28 -3.07
N TYR A 665 -11.01 14.57 -3.42
CA TYR A 665 -11.39 14.97 -4.78
C TYR A 665 -10.98 16.41 -5.13
N GLU A 666 -10.70 17.25 -4.14
CA GLU A 666 -10.35 18.66 -4.35
C GLU A 666 -9.07 18.83 -5.18
N THR A 667 -8.10 17.93 -5.00
CA THR A 667 -6.85 17.93 -5.78
C THR A 667 -7.12 17.88 -7.29
N TYR A 668 -8.17 17.16 -7.69
CA TYR A 668 -8.48 16.93 -9.10
C TYR A 668 -9.60 17.83 -9.63
N LEU A 669 -10.57 18.20 -8.78
CA LEU A 669 -11.77 18.95 -9.17
C LEU A 669 -11.74 20.41 -8.74
N GLY A 670 -10.82 20.80 -7.83
CA GLY A 670 -10.86 22.06 -7.13
C GLY A 670 -11.97 22.11 -6.07
N LEU A 671 -12.23 23.28 -5.49
CA LEU A 671 -13.28 23.43 -4.48
C LEU A 671 -14.68 23.37 -5.12
N PRO A 672 -15.65 22.65 -4.50
CA PRO A 672 -17.00 22.50 -5.07
C PRO A 672 -17.74 23.84 -5.21
N GLN A 673 -17.47 24.81 -4.32
CA GLN A 673 -18.05 26.16 -4.39
C GLN A 673 -17.69 26.89 -5.69
N GLN A 674 -16.57 26.54 -6.33
CA GLN A 674 -16.06 27.14 -7.56
C GLN A 674 -16.28 26.25 -8.78
N ASN A 675 -16.52 24.94 -8.58
CA ASN A 675 -16.50 23.93 -9.64
C ASN A 675 -17.69 22.95 -9.54
N ALA A 676 -18.88 23.41 -9.16
CA ALA A 676 -20.05 22.55 -8.93
C ALA A 676 -20.32 21.58 -10.08
N ALA A 677 -20.24 22.04 -11.33
CA ALA A 677 -20.48 21.22 -12.51
C ALA A 677 -19.50 20.03 -12.65
N LEU A 678 -18.24 20.17 -12.17
CA LEU A 678 -17.28 19.06 -12.17
C LEU A 678 -17.65 18.02 -11.11
N TYR A 679 -18.18 18.45 -9.98
CA TYR A 679 -18.66 17.56 -8.93
C TYR A 679 -19.91 16.80 -9.37
N ASP A 680 -20.86 17.44 -10.07
CA ASP A 680 -22.03 16.76 -10.66
C ASP A 680 -21.60 15.73 -11.71
N GLN A 681 -20.64 16.07 -12.59
CA GLN A 681 -20.08 15.15 -13.58
C GLN A 681 -19.43 13.92 -12.91
N ALA A 682 -18.73 14.13 -11.80
CA ALA A 682 -18.05 13.09 -11.04
C ALA A 682 -19.02 12.28 -10.17
N ASN A 683 -20.20 12.78 -9.82
CA ASN A 683 -21.16 12.11 -8.94
C ASN A 683 -21.81 10.91 -9.63
N ALA A 684 -21.47 9.69 -9.17
CA ALA A 684 -22.00 8.46 -9.73
C ALA A 684 -23.47 8.21 -9.35
N ILE A 685 -23.99 8.83 -8.28
CA ILE A 685 -25.42 8.68 -7.90
C ILE A 685 -26.33 9.21 -9.00
N LEU A 686 -25.91 10.29 -9.67
CA LEU A 686 -26.65 10.87 -10.79
C LEU A 686 -26.73 9.95 -12.03
N LEU A 687 -25.95 8.88 -12.07
CA LEU A 687 -26.00 7.87 -13.13
C LEU A 687 -26.99 6.74 -12.85
N ALA A 688 -27.62 6.67 -11.69
CA ALA A 688 -28.57 5.58 -11.33
C ALA A 688 -29.62 5.30 -12.41
N PRO A 689 -30.24 6.30 -13.08
CA PRO A 689 -31.22 6.05 -14.15
C PRO A 689 -30.66 5.34 -15.40
N LYS A 690 -29.32 5.37 -15.56
CA LYS A 690 -28.62 4.79 -16.71
C LYS A 690 -28.04 3.40 -16.41
N VAL A 691 -28.06 2.94 -15.17
CA VAL A 691 -27.52 1.64 -14.78
C VAL A 691 -28.32 0.51 -15.46
N ARG A 692 -27.62 -0.44 -16.06
CA ARG A 692 -28.20 -1.62 -16.73
C ARG A 692 -27.47 -2.88 -16.29
N GLY A 693 -28.10 -4.07 -16.44
CA GLY A 693 -27.51 -5.34 -16.11
C GLY A 693 -27.69 -5.75 -14.65
N HIS A 694 -26.77 -6.54 -14.12
CA HIS A 694 -26.81 -7.09 -12.76
C HIS A 694 -25.86 -6.34 -11.83
N LEU A 695 -26.35 -5.92 -10.68
CA LEU A 695 -25.59 -5.13 -9.72
C LEU A 695 -25.60 -5.77 -8.34
N ARG A 696 -24.42 -5.94 -7.77
CA ARG A 696 -24.22 -6.22 -6.35
C ARG A 696 -23.53 -5.02 -5.70
N LEU A 697 -24.15 -4.45 -4.68
CA LEU A 697 -23.59 -3.43 -3.79
C LEU A 697 -23.10 -4.09 -2.50
N MET A 698 -21.90 -3.77 -2.05
CA MET A 698 -21.40 -4.17 -0.75
C MET A 698 -20.89 -2.94 0.02
N SER A 699 -21.28 -2.87 1.30
CA SER A 699 -20.82 -1.80 2.19
C SER A 699 -20.59 -2.32 3.61
N ALA A 700 -20.00 -1.50 4.45
CA ALA A 700 -19.64 -1.81 5.81
C ALA A 700 -20.13 -0.70 6.77
N LEU A 701 -20.79 -1.08 7.86
CA LEU A 701 -21.43 -0.12 8.78
C LEU A 701 -20.46 0.82 9.50
N SER A 702 -19.22 0.37 9.71
CA SER A 702 -18.18 1.22 10.33
C SER A 702 -17.40 2.06 9.31
N ASP A 703 -17.72 1.97 8.03
CA ASP A 703 -17.16 2.83 6.99
C ASP A 703 -17.98 4.13 6.88
N VAL A 704 -17.69 5.05 7.78
CA VAL A 704 -18.42 6.33 7.85
C VAL A 704 -18.32 7.16 6.59
N ALA A 705 -17.30 6.93 5.77
CA ALA A 705 -17.08 7.66 4.53
C ALA A 705 -17.99 7.21 3.40
N THR A 706 -18.10 5.88 3.16
CA THR A 706 -18.74 5.35 1.95
C THR A 706 -20.09 4.67 2.23
N PHE A 707 -20.38 4.26 3.47
CA PHE A 707 -21.64 3.64 3.82
C PHE A 707 -22.85 4.54 3.51
N PRO A 708 -22.88 5.84 3.91
CA PRO A 708 -24.01 6.71 3.58
C PRO A 708 -24.24 6.86 2.07
N GLU A 709 -23.15 6.89 1.30
CA GLU A 709 -23.22 7.03 -0.16
C GLU A 709 -23.76 5.77 -0.83
N THR A 710 -23.38 4.59 -0.32
CA THR A 710 -23.94 3.30 -0.76
C THR A 710 -25.46 3.25 -0.49
N MET A 711 -25.91 3.72 0.68
CA MET A 711 -27.34 3.74 1.01
C MET A 711 -28.11 4.71 0.12
N ARG A 712 -27.57 5.90 -0.16
CA ARG A 712 -28.17 6.87 -1.09
C ARG A 712 -28.32 6.28 -2.49
N MET A 713 -27.30 5.58 -3.00
CA MET A 713 -27.36 4.90 -4.29
C MET A 713 -28.40 3.78 -4.29
N SER A 714 -28.41 2.95 -3.26
CA SER A 714 -29.38 1.85 -3.13
C SER A 714 -30.83 2.38 -3.12
N GLU A 715 -31.10 3.45 -2.36
CA GLU A 715 -32.43 4.08 -2.31
C GLU A 715 -32.83 4.65 -3.67
N GLU A 716 -31.91 5.30 -4.38
CA GLU A 716 -32.20 5.84 -5.71
C GLU A 716 -32.54 4.72 -6.72
N LEU A 717 -31.81 3.59 -6.67
CA LEU A 717 -32.11 2.41 -7.50
C LEU A 717 -33.46 1.79 -7.15
N VAL A 718 -33.83 1.72 -5.86
CA VAL A 718 -35.16 1.25 -5.41
C VAL A 718 -36.25 2.16 -5.95
N ARG A 719 -36.09 3.48 -5.86
CA ARG A 719 -37.07 4.45 -6.42
C ARG A 719 -37.27 4.30 -7.93
N LEU A 720 -36.19 3.88 -8.63
CA LEU A 720 -36.25 3.60 -10.07
C LEU A 720 -36.76 2.18 -10.41
N GLY A 721 -37.07 1.35 -9.41
CA GLY A 721 -37.48 -0.03 -9.61
C GLY A 721 -36.37 -0.96 -10.08
N PHE A 722 -35.09 -0.56 -9.97
CA PHE A 722 -33.94 -1.35 -10.38
C PHE A 722 -33.59 -2.39 -9.31
N GLN A 723 -33.65 -3.69 -9.67
CA GLN A 723 -33.29 -4.78 -8.77
C GLN A 723 -31.77 -4.91 -8.62
N HIS A 724 -31.30 -4.94 -7.37
CA HIS A 724 -29.90 -5.12 -7.05
C HIS A 724 -29.71 -5.96 -5.78
N GLU A 725 -28.54 -6.58 -5.64
CA GLU A 725 -28.14 -7.25 -4.41
C GLU A 725 -27.44 -6.25 -3.48
N LEU A 726 -27.77 -6.27 -2.19
CA LEU A 726 -27.13 -5.44 -1.18
C LEU A 726 -26.58 -6.32 -0.05
N SER A 727 -25.27 -6.22 0.21
CA SER A 727 -24.58 -6.89 1.30
C SER A 727 -24.02 -5.87 2.27
N ILE A 728 -24.34 -5.97 3.57
CA ILE A 728 -23.86 -5.07 4.60
C ILE A 728 -23.11 -5.85 5.67
N PHE A 729 -21.88 -5.44 5.99
CA PHE A 729 -21.05 -6.05 7.04
C PHE A 729 -21.07 -5.19 8.29
N ALA A 730 -21.64 -5.72 9.37
CA ALA A 730 -21.90 -4.95 10.60
C ALA A 730 -20.62 -4.59 11.38
N ASN A 731 -19.57 -5.42 11.31
CA ASN A 731 -18.31 -5.23 12.06
C ASN A 731 -17.12 -5.09 11.11
N SER A 732 -17.25 -4.20 10.16
CA SER A 732 -16.18 -3.91 9.18
C SER A 732 -16.15 -2.42 8.86
N GLY A 733 -14.97 -1.90 8.63
CA GLY A 733 -14.71 -0.60 8.03
C GLY A 733 -14.47 -0.70 6.53
N HIS A 734 -13.72 0.27 6.00
CA HIS A 734 -13.38 0.34 4.58
C HIS A 734 -12.58 -0.89 4.09
N GLY A 735 -11.70 -1.44 4.94
CA GLY A 735 -10.97 -2.69 4.71
C GLY A 735 -11.65 -3.88 5.38
N GLN A 736 -11.89 -4.98 4.65
CA GLN A 736 -12.29 -6.25 5.22
C GLN A 736 -11.05 -7.14 5.37
N VAL A 737 -10.95 -7.84 6.51
CA VAL A 737 -9.83 -8.73 6.82
C VAL A 737 -10.33 -10.10 7.31
N GLY A 738 -9.47 -11.09 7.25
CA GLY A 738 -9.73 -12.42 7.79
C GLY A 738 -10.98 -13.09 7.20
N GLN A 739 -11.85 -13.61 8.06
CA GLN A 739 -13.05 -14.33 7.64
C GLN A 739 -14.07 -13.44 6.89
N THR A 740 -14.17 -12.16 7.24
CA THR A 740 -15.08 -11.22 6.54
C THR A 740 -14.65 -10.99 5.11
N ALA A 741 -13.35 -10.86 4.86
CA ALA A 741 -12.82 -10.75 3.50
C ALA A 741 -13.12 -12.02 2.68
N ARG A 742 -12.85 -13.20 3.23
CA ARG A 742 -13.15 -14.49 2.58
C ARG A 742 -14.64 -14.66 2.27
N TYR A 743 -15.50 -14.28 3.20
CA TYR A 743 -16.95 -14.33 2.98
C TYR A 743 -17.38 -13.39 1.84
N ASN A 744 -16.84 -12.17 1.79
CA ASN A 744 -17.11 -11.22 0.71
C ASN A 744 -16.61 -11.73 -0.65
N ASP A 745 -15.43 -12.33 -0.71
CA ASP A 745 -14.86 -12.95 -1.92
C ASP A 745 -15.78 -14.07 -2.43
N GLU A 746 -16.30 -14.90 -1.54
CA GLU A 746 -17.25 -15.96 -1.92
C GLU A 746 -18.58 -15.39 -2.44
N GLN A 747 -19.14 -14.35 -1.79
CA GLN A 747 -20.37 -13.70 -2.26
C GLN A 747 -20.19 -13.10 -3.66
N ARG A 748 -19.04 -12.43 -3.92
CA ARG A 748 -18.69 -11.89 -5.22
C ARG A 748 -18.53 -13.00 -6.27
N THR A 749 -17.88 -14.09 -5.91
CA THR A 749 -17.71 -15.27 -6.76
C THR A 749 -19.06 -15.86 -7.16
N GLN A 750 -19.96 -16.09 -6.19
CA GLN A 750 -21.30 -16.62 -6.45
C GLN A 750 -22.13 -15.68 -7.32
N PHE A 751 -21.98 -14.36 -7.16
CA PHE A 751 -22.64 -13.38 -8.01
C PHE A 751 -22.21 -13.53 -9.47
N PHE A 752 -20.89 -13.60 -9.76
CA PHE A 752 -20.43 -13.78 -11.14
C PHE A 752 -20.78 -15.14 -11.71
N VAL A 753 -20.70 -16.21 -10.92
CA VAL A 753 -21.12 -17.56 -11.37
C VAL A 753 -22.60 -17.58 -11.78
N ARG A 754 -23.47 -16.92 -11.01
CA ARG A 754 -24.92 -16.83 -11.29
C ARG A 754 -25.22 -16.08 -12.57
N HIS A 755 -24.56 -14.94 -12.79
CA HIS A 755 -24.90 -14.02 -13.87
C HIS A 755 -24.08 -14.21 -15.15
N LEU A 756 -22.84 -14.73 -15.05
CA LEU A 756 -21.97 -14.92 -16.22
C LEU A 756 -21.82 -16.39 -16.65
N ARG A 757 -22.12 -17.37 -15.79
CA ARG A 757 -22.16 -18.82 -16.07
C ARG A 757 -20.85 -19.32 -16.75
N PRO A 758 -19.73 -19.47 -16.00
CA PRO A 758 -18.41 -19.87 -16.53
C PRO A 758 -18.33 -21.32 -17.00
#